data_7abe7c7c7a081f67072c4fc85881c22c
#
_entry.id   7abe7c7c7a081f67072c4fc85881c22c
#
_cell.length_a   1.000
_cell.length_b   1.000
_cell.length_c   1.000
_cell.angle_alpha   90.00
_cell.angle_beta   90.00
_cell.angle_gamma   90.00
#
_symmetry.space_group_name_H-M   'P 1'
#
loop_
_entity.id
_entity.type
_entity.pdbx_description
1 polymer ?
#
loop_
_entity_poly.entity_id
_entity_poly.type
_entity_poly.pdbx_seq_one_letter_code
_entity_poly.pdbx_strand_id
1 'polypeptide(L)'
;MKKLYLLDAYALIYRAYYAFIKNPRMNSRGENTSAILGFVNTLEEVIQKEQPTHLGVAFDPAGGTFRHKAYPQYKAQREETPEAIRLAVPYIKQILEAYGIPCLEVENYEADDVIGTLARQADQQGIETYMMTPDKDYGQLVSEHTRMYKPAVGKADAMIMGPAEVCAKWGLERPAQVIDMLALMGDAADNIPGCPGVGEKTAARLIQQYGSVEALLASTDSLKGTLKQKVEQNAEQIRTSHWLATICTDAPILLDLDSLTLNQPDTDKLQEIYERLEFRTLMRRKIQSAAPAAEVKPKSKGGYVQGDMFAAMEPDTGGSDPQGDLFAAAGQSSSMHTWKDSGAQYHLVDTPEKRAALIQTLASASELCIDTETTDTDPMRATLVGMSFAIREGEAWYVPVGDDPCGVAGEFKAVLENPETLKIGQNMKYDLQVLRSCGIRLAGPMFDTMIAHYLLHPEMRHGMDYLAEAYLNYQTIHIEELIGTGKRQRSMADVPAQDVCPYAAEDADVTLRLRNVFAPQLEAEGCTALFRDIEMPLMPVLAQMERNGVRIDTLGLEETSALYTRQMQQMEQEIHEMAGMQFNVSSPRQVGEVLFDQLHLSSKAKKTKTGQYVTSEEVLESLRPKHPIVGKILEYRGLKKLLSTYIDALPLLVNSRTGHIHTSFNQTVTATGRLSSSNPNLQNIPVRDALGKEVRKAFIPDEGELFFSADYSQIELRIMAHLSGDANLIEAFSHGDDIHAATAAKIFHKDIADVTADERRKAKTANFGIIYGISAFGLAERMGVSRTEAKELIDGYFATYPGVRQYMTHSIETAREKGYTETLCKRRCYLPDINSHNAVVRGYAERNAINAPIQGSAADIIKLAMIRIQQRLEQENMRSKMILQVHDELNFSVPADEKERLQALVIGEMERAFTLSVPLIADCGWGSNWLEAH
;
A
#
# COMPACT_ATOMS: atom_id res chain seq x y z
N MET A 1 -2.16 13.79 42.31
CA MET A 1 -3.27 12.82 42.38
C MET A 1 -2.77 11.52 41.79
N LYS A 2 -3.15 10.35 42.33
CA LYS A 2 -2.79 9.07 41.75
C LYS A 2 -3.65 8.85 40.49
N LYS A 3 -2.99 8.59 39.34
CA LYS A 3 -3.65 8.23 38.07
C LYS A 3 -3.30 6.79 37.75
N LEU A 4 -4.30 5.90 37.73
CA LEU A 4 -4.16 4.50 37.39
C LEU A 4 -4.64 4.24 35.97
N TYR A 5 -3.79 3.64 35.11
CA TYR A 5 -4.15 3.15 33.81
C TYR A 5 -4.12 1.62 33.76
N LEU A 6 -5.23 1.03 33.35
CA LEU A 6 -5.40 -0.42 33.20
C LEU A 6 -5.66 -0.70 31.70
N LEU A 7 -4.72 -1.38 31.05
CA LEU A 7 -4.73 -1.63 29.62
C LEU A 7 -5.19 -3.05 29.32
N ASP A 8 -6.11 -3.19 28.37
CA ASP A 8 -6.51 -4.46 27.80
C ASP A 8 -5.52 -4.87 26.70
N ALA A 9 -4.68 -5.87 26.97
CA ALA A 9 -3.58 -6.27 26.11
C ALA A 9 -4.08 -6.73 24.72
N TYR A 10 -5.00 -7.71 24.71
CA TYR A 10 -5.44 -8.27 23.43
C TYR A 10 -6.23 -7.28 22.58
N ALA A 11 -7.06 -6.44 23.17
CA ALA A 11 -7.76 -5.40 22.45
C ALA A 11 -6.79 -4.42 21.76
N LEU A 12 -5.67 -4.06 22.38
CA LEU A 12 -4.63 -3.21 21.81
C LEU A 12 -3.76 -3.94 20.79
N ILE A 13 -3.39 -5.21 21.04
CA ILE A 13 -2.60 -6.04 20.13
C ILE A 13 -3.36 -6.29 18.82
N TYR A 14 -4.62 -6.69 18.88
CA TYR A 14 -5.46 -6.87 17.69
C TYR A 14 -5.65 -5.57 16.93
N ARG A 15 -5.87 -4.46 17.63
CA ARG A 15 -5.96 -3.14 17.01
C ARG A 15 -4.67 -2.81 16.23
N ALA A 16 -3.51 -3.05 16.83
CA ALA A 16 -2.21 -2.83 16.19
C ALA A 16 -2.04 -3.74 14.97
N TYR A 17 -2.33 -5.02 15.10
CA TYR A 17 -2.28 -5.99 14.00
C TYR A 17 -3.12 -5.56 12.81
N TYR A 18 -4.39 -5.19 13.02
CA TYR A 18 -5.27 -4.77 11.94
C TYR A 18 -4.91 -3.41 11.33
N ALA A 19 -4.23 -2.53 12.06
CA ALA A 19 -3.73 -1.27 11.52
C ALA A 19 -2.68 -1.50 10.43
N PHE A 20 -1.87 -2.54 10.57
CA PHE A 20 -0.80 -2.89 9.63
C PHE A 20 -1.15 -4.04 8.68
N ILE A 21 -2.38 -4.54 8.66
CA ILE A 21 -2.74 -5.75 7.89
C ILE A 21 -2.48 -5.63 6.38
N LYS A 22 -2.55 -4.42 5.82
CA LYS A 22 -2.29 -4.15 4.40
C LYS A 22 -0.81 -3.96 4.08
N ASN A 23 -0.01 -3.62 5.08
CA ASN A 23 1.42 -3.37 4.96
C ASN A 23 2.12 -3.84 6.24
N PRO A 24 2.27 -5.16 6.43
CA PRO A 24 2.83 -5.72 7.64
C PRO A 24 4.31 -5.36 7.79
N ARG A 25 4.74 -5.18 9.04
CA ARG A 25 6.13 -4.93 9.39
C ARG A 25 6.82 -6.28 9.64
N MET A 26 7.69 -6.65 8.72
CA MET A 26 8.49 -7.88 8.82
C MET A 26 9.90 -7.53 9.29
N ASN A 27 10.51 -8.35 10.15
CA ASN A 27 11.94 -8.24 10.45
C ASN A 27 12.78 -9.12 9.50
N SER A 28 14.12 -9.01 9.56
CA SER A 28 15.03 -9.78 8.69
C SER A 28 14.89 -11.32 8.81
N ARG A 29 14.26 -11.77 9.90
CA ARG A 29 13.96 -13.20 10.14
C ARG A 29 12.60 -13.63 9.60
N GLY A 30 11.89 -12.75 8.89
CA GLY A 30 10.56 -13.02 8.37
C GLY A 30 9.45 -13.04 9.44
N GLU A 31 9.69 -12.49 10.64
CA GLU A 31 8.69 -12.39 11.69
C GLU A 31 7.85 -11.12 11.52
N ASN A 32 6.53 -11.26 11.57
CA ASN A 32 5.64 -10.10 11.51
C ASN A 32 5.59 -9.38 12.87
N THR A 33 6.28 -8.27 12.99
CA THR A 33 6.42 -7.47 14.21
C THR A 33 5.41 -6.33 14.35
N SER A 34 4.45 -6.22 13.43
CA SER A 34 3.46 -5.13 13.35
C SER A 34 2.67 -4.94 14.63
N ALA A 35 2.19 -6.04 15.22
CA ALA A 35 1.38 -6.02 16.44
C ALA A 35 2.20 -5.53 17.65
N ILE A 36 3.47 -5.92 17.72
CA ILE A 36 4.40 -5.49 18.78
C ILE A 36 4.66 -3.99 18.65
N LEU A 37 5.07 -3.54 17.46
CA LEU A 37 5.38 -2.13 17.19
C LEU A 37 4.19 -1.22 17.51
N GLY A 38 3.00 -1.57 17.03
CA GLY A 38 1.80 -0.78 17.27
C GLY A 38 1.37 -0.75 18.73
N PHE A 39 1.54 -1.86 19.46
CA PHE A 39 1.29 -1.92 20.89
C PHE A 39 2.26 -1.02 21.67
N VAL A 40 3.56 -1.12 21.40
CA VAL A 40 4.59 -0.33 22.08
C VAL A 40 4.42 1.16 21.80
N ASN A 41 4.15 1.56 20.56
CA ASN A 41 3.87 2.95 20.22
C ASN A 41 2.67 3.49 21.01
N THR A 42 1.61 2.70 21.16
CA THR A 42 0.43 3.08 21.94
C THR A 42 0.76 3.19 23.44
N LEU A 43 1.56 2.28 23.96
CA LEU A 43 2.02 2.30 25.35
C LEU A 43 2.87 3.55 25.64
N GLU A 44 3.86 3.83 24.79
CA GLU A 44 4.72 5.03 24.92
C GLU A 44 3.92 6.32 24.79
N GLU A 45 2.96 6.39 23.87
CA GLU A 45 2.07 7.54 23.71
C GLU A 45 1.31 7.83 25.00
N VAL A 46 0.75 6.80 25.66
CA VAL A 46 0.05 6.95 26.93
C VAL A 46 1.00 7.41 28.04
N ILE A 47 2.16 6.79 28.16
CA ILE A 47 3.16 7.18 29.19
C ILE A 47 3.57 8.64 29.01
N GLN A 48 3.81 9.10 27.78
CA GLN A 48 4.28 10.46 27.49
C GLN A 48 3.20 11.53 27.60
N LYS A 49 2.00 11.27 27.04
CA LYS A 49 0.91 12.27 26.99
C LYS A 49 0.10 12.33 28.26
N GLU A 50 -0.25 11.18 28.82
CA GLU A 50 -1.16 11.09 29.96
C GLU A 50 -0.43 11.11 31.31
N GLN A 51 0.86 10.77 31.31
CA GLN A 51 1.73 10.75 32.48
C GLN A 51 1.10 9.97 33.67
N PRO A 52 0.77 8.69 33.47
CA PRO A 52 0.19 7.85 34.54
C PRO A 52 1.19 7.70 35.69
N THR A 53 0.67 7.66 36.92
CA THR A 53 1.49 7.35 38.11
C THR A 53 1.56 5.86 38.34
N HIS A 54 0.53 5.13 37.92
CA HIS A 54 0.39 3.68 38.08
C HIS A 54 -0.15 3.10 36.76
N LEU A 55 0.40 1.96 36.32
CA LEU A 55 0.02 1.31 35.08
C LEU A 55 0.10 -0.21 35.19
N GLY A 56 -0.93 -0.91 34.72
CA GLY A 56 -0.94 -2.35 34.58
C GLY A 56 -1.57 -2.81 33.27
N VAL A 57 -1.15 -3.95 32.75
CA VAL A 57 -1.64 -4.50 31.47
C VAL A 57 -2.23 -5.88 31.74
N ALA A 58 -3.53 -6.03 31.48
CA ALA A 58 -4.26 -7.29 31.69
C ALA A 58 -4.24 -8.15 30.43
N PHE A 59 -4.00 -9.44 30.63
CA PHE A 59 -4.01 -10.46 29.58
C PHE A 59 -5.07 -11.52 29.88
N ASP A 60 -5.71 -12.04 28.82
CA ASP A 60 -6.53 -13.24 28.91
C ASP A 60 -5.63 -14.45 29.20
N PRO A 61 -6.05 -15.36 30.10
CA PRO A 61 -5.28 -16.58 30.41
C PRO A 61 -5.30 -17.55 29.22
N ALA A 62 -4.30 -18.41 29.16
CA ALA A 62 -4.29 -19.51 28.24
C ALA A 62 -5.37 -20.54 28.61
N GLY A 63 -6.34 -20.75 27.75
CA GLY A 63 -7.44 -21.68 27.94
C GLY A 63 -8.80 -21.00 28.12
N GLY A 64 -9.83 -21.82 28.37
CA GLY A 64 -11.20 -21.27 28.49
C GLY A 64 -11.46 -20.74 29.93
N THR A 65 -12.28 -19.72 30.04
CA THR A 65 -12.70 -19.07 31.28
C THR A 65 -13.98 -19.69 31.83
N PHE A 66 -14.45 -19.22 32.99
CA PHE A 66 -15.71 -19.70 33.61
C PHE A 66 -16.92 -19.51 32.66
N ARG A 67 -16.93 -18.48 31.78
CA ARG A 67 -17.99 -18.27 30.79
C ARG A 67 -17.99 -19.39 29.73
N HIS A 68 -16.83 -19.79 29.23
CA HIS A 68 -16.70 -20.90 28.28
C HIS A 68 -17.17 -22.25 28.89
N LYS A 69 -16.89 -22.47 30.17
CA LYS A 69 -17.33 -23.68 30.87
C LYS A 69 -18.85 -23.73 31.08
N ALA A 70 -19.46 -22.56 31.35
CA ALA A 70 -20.90 -22.47 31.56
C ALA A 70 -21.70 -22.39 30.26
N TYR A 71 -21.14 -21.77 29.21
CA TYR A 71 -21.79 -21.60 27.91
C TYR A 71 -20.79 -21.90 26.79
N PRO A 72 -20.69 -23.15 26.31
CA PRO A 72 -19.69 -23.55 25.32
C PRO A 72 -19.73 -22.82 23.96
N GLN A 73 -20.86 -22.15 23.66
CA GLN A 73 -21.00 -21.33 22.46
C GLN A 73 -20.42 -19.91 22.60
N TYR A 74 -20.04 -19.51 23.81
CA TYR A 74 -19.42 -18.21 24.07
C TYR A 74 -18.12 -18.07 23.29
N LYS A 75 -18.00 -17.02 22.49
CA LYS A 75 -16.85 -16.74 21.59
C LYS A 75 -16.50 -17.88 20.59
N ALA A 76 -17.36 -18.91 20.44
CA ALA A 76 -17.07 -20.11 19.61
C ALA A 76 -16.88 -19.82 18.12
N GLN A 77 -17.34 -18.68 17.64
CA GLN A 77 -17.17 -18.28 16.24
C GLN A 77 -15.97 -17.33 16.02
N ARG A 78 -15.17 -17.07 17.07
CA ARG A 78 -13.91 -16.35 16.90
C ARG A 78 -12.92 -17.22 16.13
N GLU A 79 -12.30 -16.64 15.12
CA GLU A 79 -11.22 -17.29 14.36
C GLU A 79 -10.02 -17.56 15.28
N GLU A 80 -9.21 -18.55 14.94
CA GLU A 80 -7.93 -18.80 15.61
C GLU A 80 -7.08 -17.53 15.65
N THR A 81 -6.41 -17.32 16.79
CA THR A 81 -5.53 -16.16 16.95
C THR A 81 -4.44 -16.16 15.87
N PRO A 82 -4.30 -15.09 15.08
CA PRO A 82 -3.28 -14.99 14.03
C PRO A 82 -1.87 -15.29 14.56
N GLU A 83 -1.05 -15.92 13.75
CA GLU A 83 0.31 -16.30 14.12
C GLU A 83 1.15 -15.11 14.56
N ALA A 84 1.01 -13.98 13.86
CA ALA A 84 1.69 -12.74 14.22
C ALA A 84 1.30 -12.22 15.62
N ILE A 85 0.08 -12.46 16.07
CA ILE A 85 -0.35 -12.11 17.43
C ILE A 85 0.20 -13.12 18.45
N ARG A 86 0.21 -14.41 18.12
CA ARG A 86 0.83 -15.43 18.97
C ARG A 86 2.33 -15.18 19.17
N LEU A 87 3.02 -14.74 18.11
CA LEU A 87 4.42 -14.30 18.19
C LEU A 87 4.58 -13.04 19.04
N ALA A 88 3.65 -12.09 18.94
CA ALA A 88 3.74 -10.79 19.59
C ALA A 88 3.61 -10.87 21.11
N VAL A 89 2.73 -11.73 21.63
CA VAL A 89 2.41 -11.77 23.07
C VAL A 89 3.64 -12.03 23.95
N PRO A 90 4.53 -13.00 23.69
CA PRO A 90 5.74 -13.21 24.48
C PRO A 90 6.69 -12.00 24.47
N TYR A 91 6.87 -11.35 23.32
CA TYR A 91 7.70 -10.15 23.21
C TYR A 91 7.10 -8.97 23.96
N ILE A 92 5.79 -8.77 23.87
CA ILE A 92 5.10 -7.70 24.59
C ILE A 92 5.24 -7.90 26.10
N LYS A 93 5.11 -9.12 26.61
CA LYS A 93 5.33 -9.43 28.04
C LYS A 93 6.78 -9.12 28.46
N GLN A 94 7.79 -9.45 27.66
CA GLN A 94 9.19 -9.10 27.94
C GLN A 94 9.42 -7.58 27.93
N ILE A 95 8.80 -6.87 26.99
CA ILE A 95 8.86 -5.41 26.91
C ILE A 95 8.23 -4.78 28.14
N LEU A 96 7.04 -5.23 28.56
CA LEU A 96 6.38 -4.77 29.77
C LEU A 96 7.20 -5.02 31.03
N GLU A 97 7.84 -6.18 31.14
CA GLU A 97 8.79 -6.48 32.22
C GLU A 97 9.95 -5.47 32.24
N ALA A 98 10.53 -5.16 31.07
CA ALA A 98 11.59 -4.18 30.95
C ALA A 98 11.14 -2.73 31.26
N TYR A 99 9.86 -2.43 31.06
CA TYR A 99 9.25 -1.16 31.52
C TYR A 99 8.91 -1.17 33.04
N GLY A 100 9.06 -2.30 33.71
CA GLY A 100 8.60 -2.48 35.10
C GLY A 100 7.09 -2.43 35.24
N ILE A 101 6.35 -2.76 34.18
CA ILE A 101 4.88 -2.75 34.14
C ILE A 101 4.38 -4.19 34.34
N PRO A 102 3.59 -4.45 35.38
CA PRO A 102 3.10 -5.81 35.66
C PRO A 102 2.10 -6.30 34.60
N CYS A 103 2.29 -7.54 34.17
CA CYS A 103 1.31 -8.29 33.40
C CYS A 103 0.29 -8.91 34.37
N LEU A 104 -0.96 -8.50 34.25
CA LEU A 104 -2.07 -8.93 35.14
C LEU A 104 -2.82 -10.07 34.44
N GLU A 105 -2.68 -11.28 34.94
CA GLU A 105 -3.33 -12.48 34.39
C GLU A 105 -3.87 -13.34 35.54
N VAL A 106 -5.15 -13.69 35.48
CA VAL A 106 -5.81 -14.52 36.54
C VAL A 106 -6.43 -15.72 35.84
N GLU A 107 -6.05 -16.91 36.25
CA GLU A 107 -6.57 -18.16 35.69
C GLU A 107 -8.12 -18.20 35.81
N ASN A 108 -8.78 -18.59 34.70
CA ASN A 108 -10.23 -18.73 34.61
C ASN A 108 -11.02 -17.40 34.53
N TYR A 109 -10.37 -16.22 34.55
CA TYR A 109 -10.98 -14.90 34.38
C TYR A 109 -10.42 -14.20 33.14
N GLU A 110 -11.27 -13.45 32.45
CA GLU A 110 -10.85 -12.66 31.26
C GLU A 110 -10.16 -11.34 31.69
N ALA A 111 -9.42 -10.72 30.78
CA ALA A 111 -8.74 -9.45 31.02
C ALA A 111 -9.72 -8.35 31.49
N ASP A 112 -10.96 -8.35 30.99
CA ASP A 112 -12.01 -7.43 31.36
C ASP A 112 -12.48 -7.64 32.84
N ASP A 113 -12.55 -8.90 33.32
CA ASP A 113 -12.86 -9.22 34.72
C ASP A 113 -11.73 -8.74 35.65
N VAL A 114 -10.49 -8.92 35.25
CA VAL A 114 -9.31 -8.44 36.00
C VAL A 114 -9.32 -6.92 36.09
N ILE A 115 -9.49 -6.24 34.96
CA ILE A 115 -9.57 -4.78 34.92
C ILE A 115 -10.79 -4.27 35.72
N GLY A 116 -11.94 -4.89 35.54
CA GLY A 116 -13.17 -4.53 36.28
C GLY A 116 -13.02 -4.66 37.79
N THR A 117 -12.36 -5.72 38.25
CA THR A 117 -12.10 -5.93 39.69
C THR A 117 -11.17 -4.87 40.24
N LEU A 118 -10.05 -4.59 39.55
CA LEU A 118 -9.07 -3.59 40.02
C LEU A 118 -9.64 -2.17 39.94
N ALA A 119 -10.38 -1.85 38.87
CA ALA A 119 -11.04 -0.55 38.70
C ALA A 119 -12.05 -0.30 39.82
N ARG A 120 -12.86 -1.31 40.21
CA ARG A 120 -13.79 -1.21 41.33
C ARG A 120 -13.07 -0.99 42.68
N GLN A 121 -11.95 -1.69 42.91
CA GLN A 121 -11.18 -1.51 44.16
C GLN A 121 -10.52 -0.12 44.18
N ALA A 122 -10.06 0.39 43.03
CA ALA A 122 -9.50 1.72 42.90
C ALA A 122 -10.56 2.81 43.09
N ASP A 123 -11.77 2.62 42.54
CA ASP A 123 -12.92 3.53 42.70
C ASP A 123 -13.32 3.68 44.20
N GLN A 124 -13.35 2.56 44.95
CA GLN A 124 -13.60 2.58 46.41
C GLN A 124 -12.55 3.37 47.19
N GLN A 125 -11.34 3.51 46.64
CA GLN A 125 -10.26 4.30 47.25
C GLN A 125 -10.19 5.73 46.69
N GLY A 126 -11.12 6.14 45.83
CA GLY A 126 -11.14 7.45 45.18
C GLY A 126 -9.98 7.72 44.23
N ILE A 127 -9.41 6.67 43.60
CA ILE A 127 -8.31 6.75 42.67
C ILE A 127 -8.84 6.98 41.27
N GLU A 128 -8.32 8.00 40.59
CA GLU A 128 -8.66 8.28 39.20
C GLU A 128 -8.13 7.18 38.28
N THR A 129 -9.06 6.38 37.72
CA THR A 129 -8.75 5.18 36.95
C THR A 129 -9.20 5.31 35.52
N TYR A 130 -8.32 4.93 34.56
CA TYR A 130 -8.58 4.91 33.14
C TYR A 130 -8.45 3.47 32.62
N MET A 131 -9.56 2.91 32.12
CA MET A 131 -9.59 1.60 31.45
C MET A 131 -9.34 1.82 29.95
N MET A 132 -8.18 1.42 29.49
CA MET A 132 -7.76 1.64 28.11
C MET A 132 -8.12 0.46 27.23
N THR A 133 -9.26 0.59 26.56
CA THR A 133 -9.82 -0.42 25.67
C THR A 133 -10.76 0.22 24.64
N PRO A 134 -10.82 -0.28 23.40
CA PRO A 134 -11.87 0.09 22.45
C PRO A 134 -13.21 -0.59 22.73
N ASP A 135 -13.25 -1.60 23.60
CA ASP A 135 -14.42 -2.42 23.88
C ASP A 135 -15.53 -1.62 24.56
N LYS A 136 -16.75 -1.79 24.05
CA LYS A 136 -17.94 -1.08 24.51
C LYS A 136 -18.45 -1.60 25.87
N ASP A 137 -18.14 -2.86 26.21
CA ASP A 137 -18.68 -3.55 27.37
C ASP A 137 -18.15 -2.96 28.68
N TYR A 138 -16.94 -2.38 28.64
CA TYR A 138 -16.39 -1.63 29.78
C TYR A 138 -17.22 -0.39 30.16
N GLY A 139 -18.16 0.06 29.32
CA GLY A 139 -19.09 1.12 29.66
C GLY A 139 -19.86 0.87 30.95
N GLN A 140 -20.11 -0.40 31.33
CA GLN A 140 -20.81 -0.80 32.55
C GLN A 140 -20.03 -0.46 33.84
N LEU A 141 -18.71 -0.30 33.75
CA LEU A 141 -17.80 -0.06 34.86
C LEU A 141 -17.52 1.42 35.11
N VAL A 142 -18.01 2.30 34.25
CA VAL A 142 -17.71 3.74 34.32
C VAL A 142 -18.42 4.38 35.51
N SER A 143 -17.65 5.17 36.31
CA SER A 143 -18.08 5.87 37.52
C SER A 143 -17.53 7.30 37.56
N GLU A 144 -17.68 7.98 38.72
CA GLU A 144 -17.06 9.30 38.94
C GLU A 144 -15.52 9.28 38.85
N HIS A 145 -14.90 8.17 39.33
CA HIS A 145 -13.44 8.03 39.36
C HIS A 145 -12.91 7.08 38.29
N THR A 146 -13.76 6.29 37.63
CA THR A 146 -13.39 5.30 36.63
C THR A 146 -13.91 5.70 35.25
N ARG A 147 -13.05 5.83 34.26
CA ARG A 147 -13.36 6.27 32.90
C ARG A 147 -12.83 5.30 31.86
N MET A 148 -13.49 5.22 30.70
CA MET A 148 -12.94 4.54 29.54
C MET A 148 -12.01 5.49 28.78
N TYR A 149 -10.86 4.98 28.41
CA TYR A 149 -9.91 5.66 27.52
C TYR A 149 -9.82 4.91 26.18
N LYS A 150 -10.25 5.55 25.11
CA LYS A 150 -10.13 5.04 23.74
C LYS A 150 -8.97 5.69 23.05
N PRO A 151 -7.91 4.93 22.68
CA PRO A 151 -6.74 5.51 22.03
C PRO A 151 -7.07 6.19 20.70
N ALA A 152 -6.28 7.19 20.33
CA ALA A 152 -6.37 7.90 19.04
C ALA A 152 -6.41 6.94 17.85
N VAL A 153 -7.17 7.29 16.79
CA VAL A 153 -7.27 6.49 15.55
C VAL A 153 -7.08 7.41 14.36
N GLY A 154 -5.98 7.25 13.64
CA GLY A 154 -5.64 8.10 12.49
C GLY A 154 -5.48 9.57 12.92
N LYS A 155 -6.29 10.48 12.35
CA LYS A 155 -6.27 11.91 12.70
C LYS A 155 -7.21 12.29 13.86
N ALA A 156 -7.94 11.31 14.45
CA ALA A 156 -8.84 11.57 15.56
C ALA A 156 -8.10 11.45 16.88
N ASP A 157 -8.29 12.43 17.78
CA ASP A 157 -7.70 12.43 19.11
C ASP A 157 -8.24 11.27 19.99
N ALA A 158 -7.51 10.95 21.07
CA ALA A 158 -7.97 10.00 22.06
C ALA A 158 -9.28 10.50 22.72
N MET A 159 -10.18 9.58 23.03
CA MET A 159 -11.49 9.90 23.61
C MET A 159 -11.59 9.32 25.02
N ILE A 160 -11.84 10.19 25.99
CA ILE A 160 -12.17 9.81 27.37
C ILE A 160 -13.68 9.83 27.52
N MET A 161 -14.25 8.73 28.00
CA MET A 161 -15.69 8.59 28.24
C MET A 161 -15.97 8.40 29.74
N GLY A 162 -16.59 9.38 30.34
CA GLY A 162 -17.16 9.31 31.70
C GLY A 162 -18.64 8.89 31.68
N PRO A 163 -19.32 9.00 32.81
CA PRO A 163 -20.72 8.60 32.94
C PRO A 163 -21.65 9.30 31.94
N ALA A 164 -21.47 10.60 31.75
CA ALA A 164 -22.30 11.38 30.83
C ALA A 164 -22.16 10.94 29.37
N GLU A 165 -20.94 10.70 28.92
CA GLU A 165 -20.64 10.26 27.54
C GLU A 165 -21.17 8.84 27.26
N VAL A 166 -21.02 7.92 28.24
CA VAL A 166 -21.57 6.56 28.14
C VAL A 166 -23.09 6.60 28.07
N CYS A 167 -23.74 7.33 28.99
CA CYS A 167 -25.19 7.47 28.99
C CYS A 167 -25.73 8.12 27.71
N ALA A 168 -25.09 9.19 27.22
CA ALA A 168 -25.48 9.88 25.97
C ALA A 168 -25.33 8.95 24.75
N LYS A 169 -24.27 8.16 24.70
CA LYS A 169 -24.01 7.22 23.58
C LYS A 169 -25.11 6.17 23.42
N TRP A 170 -25.58 5.62 24.54
CA TRP A 170 -26.53 4.52 24.54
C TRP A 170 -27.99 4.96 24.83
N GLY A 171 -28.20 6.22 25.15
CA GLY A 171 -29.51 6.73 25.60
C GLY A 171 -29.95 6.15 26.94
N LEU A 172 -29.05 6.03 27.90
CA LEU A 172 -29.27 5.40 29.20
C LEU A 172 -29.25 6.46 30.33
N GLU A 173 -29.79 6.11 31.50
CA GLU A 173 -29.75 6.96 32.67
C GLU A 173 -28.49 6.73 33.54
N ARG A 174 -27.97 5.53 33.52
CA ARG A 174 -26.80 5.10 34.31
C ARG A 174 -25.87 4.18 33.47
N PRO A 175 -24.54 4.28 33.63
CA PRO A 175 -23.59 3.43 32.94
C PRO A 175 -23.84 1.91 33.15
N ALA A 176 -24.19 1.49 34.34
CA ALA A 176 -24.49 0.09 34.67
C ALA A 176 -25.58 -0.53 33.77
N GLN A 177 -26.49 0.25 33.21
CA GLN A 177 -27.51 -0.23 32.28
C GLN A 177 -26.97 -0.70 30.91
N VAL A 178 -25.67 -0.52 30.65
CA VAL A 178 -25.01 -1.12 29.47
C VAL A 178 -25.13 -2.63 29.45
N ILE A 179 -25.09 -3.28 30.64
CA ILE A 179 -25.32 -4.74 30.80
C ILE A 179 -26.72 -5.11 30.27
N ASP A 180 -27.73 -4.37 30.71
CA ASP A 180 -29.13 -4.61 30.32
C ASP A 180 -29.34 -4.41 28.79
N MET A 181 -28.66 -3.42 28.22
CA MET A 181 -28.65 -3.20 26.76
C MET A 181 -28.07 -4.40 26.01
N LEU A 182 -26.89 -4.89 26.43
CA LEU A 182 -26.23 -6.04 25.82
C LEU A 182 -27.05 -7.32 26.00
N ALA A 183 -27.69 -7.49 27.18
CA ALA A 183 -28.58 -8.62 27.45
C ALA A 183 -29.76 -8.69 26.45
N LEU A 184 -30.29 -7.55 26.04
CA LEU A 184 -31.43 -7.49 25.11
C LEU A 184 -31.01 -7.55 23.64
N MET A 185 -29.98 -6.78 23.25
CA MET A 185 -29.58 -6.72 21.85
C MET A 185 -28.63 -7.85 21.44
N GLY A 186 -27.99 -8.52 22.41
CA GLY A 186 -26.95 -9.50 22.18
C GLY A 186 -25.62 -8.86 21.73
N ASP A 187 -24.59 -9.70 21.63
CA ASP A 187 -23.34 -9.34 21.01
C ASP A 187 -22.85 -10.41 20.01
N ALA A 188 -22.82 -10.06 18.74
CA ALA A 188 -22.36 -10.97 17.69
C ALA A 188 -20.86 -11.27 17.79
N ALA A 189 -20.04 -10.38 18.35
CA ALA A 189 -18.59 -10.57 18.48
C ALA A 189 -18.27 -11.65 19.53
N ASP A 190 -19.06 -11.73 20.60
CA ASP A 190 -18.89 -12.66 21.71
C ASP A 190 -19.90 -13.81 21.68
N ASN A 191 -20.71 -13.86 20.63
CA ASN A 191 -21.79 -14.84 20.46
C ASN A 191 -22.78 -14.84 21.62
N ILE A 192 -23.09 -13.64 22.16
CA ILE A 192 -24.13 -13.44 23.16
C ILE A 192 -25.46 -13.32 22.42
N PRO A 193 -26.44 -14.22 22.67
CA PRO A 193 -27.59 -14.36 21.77
C PRO A 193 -28.60 -13.21 21.86
N GLY A 194 -28.76 -12.54 22.97
CA GLY A 194 -29.74 -11.47 23.16
C GLY A 194 -31.18 -11.93 23.01
N CYS A 195 -32.10 -10.99 22.77
CA CYS A 195 -33.51 -11.26 22.44
C CYS A 195 -33.70 -11.17 20.93
N PRO A 196 -34.14 -12.25 20.24
CA PRO A 196 -34.27 -12.26 18.77
C PRO A 196 -35.17 -11.14 18.22
N GLY A 197 -34.55 -10.28 17.36
CA GLY A 197 -35.23 -9.16 16.74
C GLY A 197 -35.39 -7.92 17.65
N VAL A 198 -34.65 -7.85 18.73
CA VAL A 198 -34.48 -6.64 19.55
C VAL A 198 -33.09 -6.08 19.22
N GLY A 199 -33.05 -4.94 18.54
CA GLY A 199 -31.81 -4.22 18.26
C GLY A 199 -31.62 -3.04 19.21
N GLU A 200 -30.49 -2.35 19.08
CA GLU A 200 -30.03 -1.26 19.95
C GLU A 200 -31.12 -0.23 20.31
N LYS A 201 -31.82 0.32 19.29
CA LYS A 201 -32.89 1.32 19.53
C LYS A 201 -34.06 0.78 20.34
N THR A 202 -34.41 -0.49 20.14
CA THR A 202 -35.52 -1.12 20.88
C THR A 202 -35.10 -1.44 22.29
N ALA A 203 -33.87 -1.95 22.49
CA ALA A 203 -33.28 -2.21 23.78
C ALA A 203 -33.18 -0.92 24.61
N ALA A 204 -32.63 0.18 24.02
CA ALA A 204 -32.56 1.47 24.74
C ALA A 204 -33.92 1.96 25.21
N ARG A 205 -34.96 1.90 24.36
CA ARG A 205 -36.32 2.29 24.76
C ARG A 205 -36.91 1.44 25.86
N LEU A 206 -36.63 0.13 25.83
CA LEU A 206 -37.11 -0.79 26.87
C LEU A 206 -36.40 -0.50 28.22
N ILE A 207 -35.10 -0.28 28.20
CA ILE A 207 -34.34 0.04 29.40
C ILE A 207 -34.72 1.41 29.98
N GLN A 208 -34.96 2.41 29.13
CA GLN A 208 -35.46 3.71 29.54
C GLN A 208 -36.86 3.58 30.22
N GLN A 209 -37.70 2.70 29.69
CA GLN A 209 -39.08 2.54 30.23
C GLN A 209 -39.13 1.70 31.49
N TYR A 210 -38.32 0.64 31.60
CA TYR A 210 -38.42 -0.35 32.69
C TYR A 210 -37.24 -0.29 33.69
N GLY A 211 -36.17 0.43 33.34
CA GLY A 211 -34.99 0.62 34.18
C GLY A 211 -33.97 -0.52 34.14
N SER A 212 -34.43 -1.78 33.99
CA SER A 212 -33.56 -2.96 33.88
C SER A 212 -34.23 -4.12 33.16
N VAL A 213 -33.45 -5.13 32.77
CA VAL A 213 -33.95 -6.38 32.20
C VAL A 213 -34.87 -7.12 33.18
N GLU A 214 -34.52 -7.22 34.46
CA GLU A 214 -35.36 -7.92 35.45
C GLU A 214 -36.71 -7.21 35.65
N ALA A 215 -36.74 -5.87 35.68
CA ALA A 215 -37.97 -5.10 35.76
C ALA A 215 -38.82 -5.26 34.48
N LEU A 216 -38.19 -5.32 33.34
CA LEU A 216 -38.88 -5.63 32.06
C LEU A 216 -39.49 -7.01 32.07
N LEU A 217 -38.75 -8.06 32.50
CA LEU A 217 -39.22 -9.43 32.56
C LEU A 217 -40.34 -9.61 33.58
N ALA A 218 -40.35 -8.84 34.70
CA ALA A 218 -41.42 -8.81 35.70
C ALA A 218 -42.66 -8.05 35.18
N SER A 219 -42.58 -7.24 34.14
CA SER A 219 -43.63 -6.36 33.67
C SER A 219 -44.06 -6.65 32.23
N THR A 220 -43.91 -7.88 31.75
CA THR A 220 -44.19 -8.28 30.35
C THR A 220 -45.64 -8.06 29.97
N ASP A 221 -46.58 -8.05 30.94
CA ASP A 221 -48.00 -7.74 30.68
C ASP A 221 -48.24 -6.33 30.12
N SER A 222 -47.34 -5.41 30.34
CA SER A 222 -47.41 -4.04 29.79
C SER A 222 -46.95 -3.95 28.32
N LEU A 223 -46.25 -4.97 27.82
CA LEU A 223 -45.86 -5.08 26.44
C LEU A 223 -47.00 -5.53 25.53
N LYS A 224 -46.99 -5.09 24.27
CA LYS A 224 -48.05 -5.42 23.29
C LYS A 224 -47.51 -6.17 22.08
N GLY A 225 -48.33 -7.00 21.46
CA GLY A 225 -48.10 -7.63 20.18
C GLY A 225 -46.89 -8.59 20.17
N THR A 226 -46.15 -8.63 19.07
CA THR A 226 -45.03 -9.56 18.83
C THR A 226 -43.86 -9.34 19.77
N LEU A 227 -43.68 -8.12 20.31
CA LEU A 227 -42.61 -7.82 21.26
C LEU A 227 -42.83 -8.52 22.61
N LYS A 228 -44.10 -8.55 23.11
CA LYS A 228 -44.45 -9.30 24.33
C LYS A 228 -44.08 -10.77 24.19
N GLN A 229 -44.53 -11.39 23.09
CA GLN A 229 -44.26 -12.82 22.81
C GLN A 229 -42.76 -13.11 22.77
N LYS A 230 -41.97 -12.25 22.08
CA LYS A 230 -40.52 -12.42 21.97
C LYS A 230 -39.83 -12.35 23.32
N VAL A 231 -40.16 -11.37 24.17
CA VAL A 231 -39.53 -11.19 25.47
C VAL A 231 -39.88 -12.36 26.39
N GLU A 232 -41.16 -12.76 26.42
CA GLU A 232 -41.61 -13.89 27.28
C GLU A 232 -41.00 -15.23 26.84
N GLN A 233 -41.00 -15.53 25.54
CA GLN A 233 -40.42 -16.78 24.99
C GLN A 233 -38.92 -16.89 25.14
N ASN A 234 -38.21 -15.78 25.25
CA ASN A 234 -36.74 -15.75 25.34
C ASN A 234 -36.24 -15.26 26.73
N ALA A 235 -37.07 -15.28 27.75
CA ALA A 235 -36.72 -14.75 29.08
C ALA A 235 -35.44 -15.38 29.66
N GLU A 236 -35.28 -16.70 29.58
CA GLU A 236 -34.06 -17.41 30.04
C GLU A 236 -32.85 -17.07 29.19
N GLN A 237 -33.01 -16.94 27.86
CA GLN A 237 -31.93 -16.51 26.96
C GLN A 237 -31.46 -15.08 27.24
N ILE A 238 -32.39 -14.18 27.59
CA ILE A 238 -32.07 -12.81 28.02
C ILE A 238 -31.29 -12.81 29.31
N ARG A 239 -31.68 -13.63 30.31
CA ARG A 239 -30.93 -13.78 31.57
C ARG A 239 -29.55 -14.36 31.35
N THR A 240 -29.44 -15.38 30.50
CA THR A 240 -28.13 -15.94 30.11
C THR A 240 -27.27 -14.88 29.45
N SER A 241 -27.84 -14.09 28.55
CA SER A 241 -27.13 -12.96 27.86
C SER A 241 -26.71 -11.89 28.85
N HIS A 242 -27.55 -11.57 29.85
CA HIS A 242 -27.22 -10.64 30.93
C HIS A 242 -26.01 -11.12 31.72
N TRP A 243 -26.03 -12.40 32.12
CA TRP A 243 -24.92 -13.01 32.87
C TRP A 243 -23.63 -13.05 32.03
N LEU A 244 -23.69 -13.41 30.76
CA LEU A 244 -22.51 -13.43 29.84
C LEU A 244 -21.91 -12.04 29.63
N ALA A 245 -22.76 -11.00 29.50
CA ALA A 245 -22.33 -9.62 29.28
C ALA A 245 -21.83 -8.92 30.57
N THR A 246 -22.09 -9.50 31.74
CA THR A 246 -21.65 -8.91 32.98
C THR A 246 -20.17 -9.16 33.21
N ILE A 247 -19.40 -8.08 33.37
CA ILE A 247 -17.98 -8.15 33.76
C ILE A 247 -17.93 -8.47 35.27
N CYS A 248 -17.18 -9.51 35.61
CA CYS A 248 -16.95 -9.89 37.01
C CYS A 248 -16.04 -8.86 37.69
N THR A 249 -16.45 -8.37 38.85
CA THR A 249 -15.70 -7.36 39.62
C THR A 249 -15.18 -7.86 40.96
N ASP A 250 -15.14 -9.19 41.14
CA ASP A 250 -14.67 -9.89 42.32
C ASP A 250 -13.74 -11.06 42.00
N ALA A 251 -12.99 -10.95 40.89
CA ALA A 251 -11.92 -11.88 40.56
C ALA A 251 -10.86 -11.93 41.70
N PRO A 252 -10.17 -13.07 41.89
CA PRO A 252 -9.23 -13.25 43.00
C PRO A 252 -7.91 -12.51 42.79
N ILE A 253 -7.98 -11.19 42.63
CA ILE A 253 -6.86 -10.26 42.50
C ILE A 253 -7.08 -9.05 43.42
N LEU A 254 -5.98 -8.56 44.00
CA LEU A 254 -6.01 -7.39 44.90
C LEU A 254 -5.24 -6.24 44.21
N LEU A 255 -5.75 -5.02 44.41
CA LEU A 255 -5.09 -3.80 43.91
C LEU A 255 -3.84 -3.52 44.76
N ASP A 256 -2.71 -3.82 44.24
CA ASP A 256 -1.39 -3.49 44.79
C ASP A 256 -0.81 -2.29 44.03
N LEU A 257 -0.96 -1.10 44.60
CA LEU A 257 -0.48 0.15 43.98
C LEU A 257 1.03 0.23 43.92
N ASP A 258 1.73 -0.41 44.84
CA ASP A 258 3.18 -0.36 44.86
C ASP A 258 3.76 -1.14 43.67
N SER A 259 3.19 -2.29 43.34
CA SER A 259 3.56 -3.07 42.16
C SER A 259 3.16 -2.40 40.84
N LEU A 260 2.12 -1.58 40.83
CA LEU A 260 1.63 -0.83 39.64
C LEU A 260 2.32 0.50 39.46
N THR A 261 3.19 0.94 40.37
CA THR A 261 3.90 2.22 40.26
C THR A 261 4.81 2.23 39.03
N LEU A 262 4.61 3.20 38.17
CA LEU A 262 5.43 3.33 36.94
C LEU A 262 6.84 3.83 37.32
N ASN A 263 7.83 2.97 37.14
CA ASN A 263 9.23 3.25 37.39
C ASN A 263 9.98 3.61 36.09
N GLN A 264 11.27 4.01 36.23
CA GLN A 264 12.13 4.17 35.05
C GLN A 264 12.35 2.80 34.41
N PRO A 265 12.22 2.69 33.07
CA PRO A 265 12.41 1.42 32.39
C PRO A 265 13.86 0.95 32.40
N ASP A 266 14.06 -0.35 32.39
CA ASP A 266 15.35 -1.00 32.14
C ASP A 266 15.74 -0.80 30.68
N THR A 267 16.55 0.22 30.42
CA THR A 267 16.93 0.63 29.06
C THR A 267 17.76 -0.43 28.36
N ASP A 268 18.59 -1.18 29.09
CA ASP A 268 19.48 -2.19 28.50
C ASP A 268 18.67 -3.40 28.01
N LYS A 269 17.73 -3.87 28.82
CA LYS A 269 16.82 -4.94 28.40
C LYS A 269 15.93 -4.52 27.22
N LEU A 270 15.42 -3.27 27.22
CA LEU A 270 14.63 -2.75 26.11
C LEU A 270 15.45 -2.65 24.84
N GLN A 271 16.71 -2.22 24.95
CA GLN A 271 17.62 -2.15 23.81
C GLN A 271 17.80 -3.55 23.20
N GLU A 272 18.12 -4.57 24.01
CA GLU A 272 18.28 -5.95 23.53
C GLU A 272 17.03 -6.48 22.81
N ILE A 273 15.84 -6.22 23.38
CA ILE A 273 14.58 -6.66 22.77
C ILE A 273 14.29 -5.89 21.47
N TYR A 274 14.51 -4.57 21.46
CA TYR A 274 14.26 -3.75 20.28
C TYR A 274 15.27 -4.02 19.16
N GLU A 275 16.54 -4.31 19.50
CA GLU A 275 17.54 -4.77 18.52
C GLU A 275 17.10 -6.09 17.89
N ARG A 276 16.66 -7.05 18.71
CA ARG A 276 16.15 -8.33 18.23
C ARG A 276 14.89 -8.19 17.36
N LEU A 277 14.01 -7.24 17.67
CA LEU A 277 12.81 -6.91 16.91
C LEU A 277 13.06 -5.91 15.78
N GLU A 278 14.26 -5.32 15.74
CA GLU A 278 14.67 -4.30 14.78
C GLU A 278 13.86 -2.99 14.86
N PHE A 279 13.50 -2.58 16.09
CA PHE A 279 12.72 -1.37 16.39
C PHE A 279 13.58 -0.13 16.61
N ARG A 280 14.31 0.30 15.57
CA ARG A 280 15.31 1.37 15.64
C ARG A 280 14.76 2.72 16.08
N THR A 281 13.58 3.09 15.60
CA THR A 281 12.92 4.36 15.98
C THR A 281 12.61 4.42 17.47
N LEU A 282 12.21 3.29 18.07
CA LEU A 282 11.94 3.21 19.51
C LEU A 282 13.25 3.32 20.32
N MET A 283 14.33 2.75 19.82
CA MET A 283 15.67 2.92 20.44
C MET A 283 16.12 4.37 20.45
N ARG A 284 15.98 5.10 19.33
CA ARG A 284 16.34 6.53 19.22
C ARG A 284 15.56 7.42 20.20
N ARG A 285 14.27 7.22 20.35
CA ARG A 285 13.44 8.00 21.29
C ARG A 285 13.93 7.88 22.72
N LYS A 286 14.45 6.72 23.12
CA LYS A 286 14.97 6.51 24.48
C LYS A 286 16.34 7.12 24.74
N ILE A 287 17.22 7.12 23.77
CA ILE A 287 18.53 7.77 23.86
C ILE A 287 18.37 9.29 24.02
N GLN A 288 17.42 9.91 23.31
CA GLN A 288 17.12 11.36 23.43
C GLN A 288 16.46 11.73 24.77
N SER A 289 15.72 10.84 25.41
CA SER A 289 15.11 11.10 26.73
C SER A 289 16.09 10.96 27.90
N ALA A 290 17.24 10.33 27.70
CA ALA A 290 18.29 10.17 28.69
C ALA A 290 19.31 11.33 28.74
N ALA A 291 19.28 12.26 27.77
CA ALA A 291 20.15 13.46 27.77
C ALA A 291 19.56 14.54 28.67
N PRO A 292 20.38 15.26 29.50
CA PRO A 292 19.85 16.29 30.39
C PRO A 292 19.25 17.45 29.60
N ALA A 293 18.03 17.82 29.94
CA ALA A 293 17.23 18.84 29.27
C ALA A 293 17.94 20.22 29.29
N ALA A 294 18.28 20.73 28.11
CA ALA A 294 18.57 22.14 27.91
C ALA A 294 17.25 22.92 27.84
N GLU A 295 17.16 23.98 28.64
CA GLU A 295 15.97 24.82 28.78
C GLU A 295 15.46 25.38 27.41
N VAL A 296 14.26 24.98 27.02
CA VAL A 296 13.55 25.62 25.90
C VAL A 296 12.44 26.50 26.45
N LYS A 297 12.55 27.80 26.20
CA LYS A 297 11.55 28.82 26.56
C LYS A 297 10.28 28.62 25.71
N PRO A 298 9.07 28.85 26.30
CA PRO A 298 7.80 28.62 25.59
C PRO A 298 7.51 29.71 24.56
N LYS A 299 7.14 29.30 23.32
CA LYS A 299 6.59 30.21 22.30
C LYS A 299 5.08 30.19 22.33
N SER A 300 4.53 31.40 22.30
CA SER A 300 3.14 31.81 22.42
C SER A 300 2.22 31.32 21.31
N LYS A 301 0.96 31.08 21.70
CA LYS A 301 -0.20 30.81 20.85
C LYS A 301 -0.51 31.97 19.88
N GLY A 302 -0.86 31.63 18.65
CA GLY A 302 -1.42 32.59 17.69
C GLY A 302 -2.13 31.94 16.52
N GLY A 303 -3.45 32.06 16.46
CA GLY A 303 -4.24 32.35 15.29
C GLY A 303 -4.67 31.18 14.37
N TYR A 304 -5.93 30.76 14.48
CA TYR A 304 -6.73 30.06 13.49
C TYR A 304 -6.81 30.86 12.17
N VAL A 305 -6.57 30.21 11.03
CA VAL A 305 -7.15 30.60 9.73
C VAL A 305 -7.69 29.33 9.06
N GLN A 306 -8.95 29.42 8.72
CA GLN A 306 -9.78 28.47 8.00
C GLN A 306 -9.42 28.51 6.52
N GLY A 307 -9.23 27.36 5.88
CA GLY A 307 -8.97 27.29 4.43
C GLY A 307 -8.91 25.87 3.91
N ASP A 308 -9.96 25.52 3.20
CA ASP A 308 -10.12 24.56 2.13
C ASP A 308 -9.83 23.05 2.31
N MET A 309 -10.93 22.40 2.47
CA MET A 309 -11.19 20.98 2.33
C MET A 309 -11.40 20.67 0.83
N PHE A 310 -10.35 20.23 0.12
CA PHE A 310 -10.42 19.41 -1.10
C PHE A 310 -8.99 19.03 -1.52
N ALA A 311 -8.49 17.90 -1.02
CA ALA A 311 -7.42 17.17 -1.66
C ALA A 311 -7.87 15.73 -1.84
N ALA A 312 -8.13 15.38 -3.08
CA ALA A 312 -8.40 14.02 -3.52
C ALA A 312 -7.21 13.13 -3.17
N MET A 313 -7.48 11.87 -2.83
CA MET A 313 -6.49 10.82 -2.59
C MET A 313 -5.61 10.65 -3.83
N GLU A 314 -4.43 11.22 -3.82
CA GLU A 314 -3.29 10.74 -4.58
C GLU A 314 -2.48 9.77 -3.71
N PRO A 315 -1.85 8.74 -4.28
CA PRO A 315 -0.89 7.94 -3.53
C PRO A 315 0.32 8.82 -3.24
N ASP A 316 0.56 9.04 -1.96
CA ASP A 316 1.64 9.85 -1.40
C ASP A 316 3.00 9.30 -1.83
N THR A 317 3.61 9.93 -2.82
CA THR A 317 5.02 9.76 -3.15
C THR A 317 5.76 11.01 -2.68
N GLY A 318 6.20 11.00 -1.44
CA GLY A 318 7.04 12.06 -0.88
C GLY A 318 6.40 12.79 0.28
N GLY A 319 6.23 12.13 1.37
CA GLY A 319 5.99 12.71 2.67
C GLY A 319 6.80 11.91 3.68
N SER A 320 7.69 12.57 4.39
CA SER A 320 8.36 12.02 5.54
C SER A 320 7.35 11.42 6.52
N ASP A 321 7.16 10.10 6.41
CA ASP A 321 6.39 9.33 7.38
C ASP A 321 7.31 9.09 8.59
N PRO A 322 6.93 9.47 9.83
CA PRO A 322 7.75 9.23 11.01
C PRO A 322 7.82 7.76 11.45
N GLN A 323 7.59 6.82 10.56
CA GLN A 323 7.65 5.38 10.81
C GLN A 323 8.57 4.69 9.79
N GLY A 324 9.86 4.95 9.90
CA GLY A 324 10.91 4.15 9.28
C GLY A 324 11.30 2.99 10.19
N ASP A 325 11.61 1.91 9.61
CA ASP A 325 12.72 1.02 9.75
C ASP A 325 12.53 -0.38 10.26
N LEU A 326 12.97 -1.24 9.37
CA LEU A 326 13.37 -2.60 9.70
C LEU A 326 14.58 -3.00 8.84
N PHE A 327 15.63 -3.44 9.47
CA PHE A 327 16.71 -4.35 9.11
C PHE A 327 18.13 -3.88 9.45
N ALA A 328 18.84 -4.68 10.25
CA ALA A 328 20.27 -4.90 10.19
C ALA A 328 20.64 -6.25 10.78
N ALA A 329 21.59 -6.88 10.13
CA ALA A 329 22.22 -8.11 10.56
C ALA A 329 23.07 -7.89 11.82
N ALA A 330 23.18 -8.98 12.55
CA ALA A 330 23.80 -9.16 13.84
C ALA A 330 25.18 -8.49 14.07
N GLY A 331 25.34 -7.94 15.25
CA GLY A 331 26.60 -7.87 15.97
C GLY A 331 27.09 -6.47 16.32
N GLN A 332 27.09 -6.20 17.60
CA GLN A 332 27.73 -5.12 18.36
C GLN A 332 26.91 -3.85 18.56
N SER A 333 26.70 -3.51 19.84
CA SER A 333 26.17 -2.24 20.30
C SER A 333 27.08 -1.10 19.85
N SER A 334 26.70 -0.37 18.80
CA SER A 334 27.29 0.91 18.45
C SER A 334 26.19 1.86 17.99
N SER A 335 26.26 3.11 18.46
CA SER A 335 25.56 4.23 17.81
C SER A 335 25.79 4.17 16.31
N MET A 336 24.75 4.42 15.49
CA MET A 336 24.94 4.48 14.04
C MET A 336 26.07 5.45 13.72
N HIS A 337 26.93 5.03 12.79
CA HIS A 337 28.00 5.88 12.31
C HIS A 337 27.41 7.05 11.49
N THR A 338 28.00 8.22 11.65
CA THR A 338 27.73 9.38 10.81
C THR A 338 28.99 9.73 10.04
N TRP A 339 28.89 10.61 9.06
CA TRP A 339 30.09 11.08 8.36
C TRP A 339 31.17 11.67 9.33
N LYS A 340 30.74 12.30 10.42
CA LYS A 340 31.63 12.90 11.45
C LYS A 340 32.43 11.85 12.22
N ASP A 341 31.89 10.66 12.38
CA ASP A 341 32.50 9.57 13.15
C ASP A 341 33.21 8.57 12.25
N SER A 342 32.92 8.58 10.94
CA SER A 342 33.47 7.61 9.99
C SER A 342 34.93 7.82 9.60
N GLY A 343 35.46 9.00 9.86
CA GLY A 343 36.80 9.41 9.38
C GLY A 343 36.85 9.64 7.86
N ALA A 344 35.70 9.71 7.20
CA ALA A 344 35.60 9.96 5.77
C ALA A 344 36.15 11.32 5.36
N GLN A 345 36.75 11.36 4.19
CA GLN A 345 37.41 12.56 3.63
C GLN A 345 36.53 13.05 2.45
N TYR A 346 35.83 14.16 2.67
CA TYR A 346 35.01 14.78 1.66
C TYR A 346 35.62 16.09 1.18
N HIS A 347 35.81 16.20 -0.13
CA HIS A 347 36.62 17.25 -0.74
C HIS A 347 35.76 18.20 -1.59
N LEU A 348 35.78 19.49 -1.28
CA LEU A 348 35.19 20.53 -2.11
C LEU A 348 36.12 20.86 -3.29
N VAL A 349 35.61 20.71 -4.52
CA VAL A 349 36.36 20.90 -5.77
C VAL A 349 35.79 22.12 -6.50
N ASP A 350 36.11 23.29 -5.99
CA ASP A 350 35.54 24.59 -6.38
C ASP A 350 36.42 25.42 -7.33
N THR A 351 37.63 24.93 -7.69
CA THR A 351 38.51 25.63 -8.63
C THR A 351 38.83 24.79 -9.86
N PRO A 352 39.20 25.43 -11.01
CA PRO A 352 39.59 24.72 -12.22
C PRO A 352 40.77 23.75 -12.01
N GLU A 353 41.76 24.13 -11.17
CA GLU A 353 42.92 23.28 -10.88
C GLU A 353 42.53 22.03 -10.12
N LYS A 354 41.65 22.17 -9.12
CA LYS A 354 41.10 21.01 -8.40
C LYS A 354 40.31 20.11 -9.31
N ARG A 355 39.46 20.67 -10.21
CA ARG A 355 38.68 19.90 -11.17
C ARG A 355 39.58 19.11 -12.13
N ALA A 356 40.64 19.76 -12.68
CA ALA A 356 41.61 19.09 -13.54
C ALA A 356 42.31 17.92 -12.83
N ALA A 357 42.71 18.10 -11.56
CA ALA A 357 43.31 17.03 -10.74
C ALA A 357 42.28 15.88 -10.50
N LEU A 358 41.04 16.21 -10.17
CA LEU A 358 40.01 15.21 -9.98
C LEU A 358 39.76 14.41 -11.28
N ILE A 359 39.62 15.06 -12.44
CA ILE A 359 39.42 14.41 -13.73
C ILE A 359 40.56 13.39 -14.02
N GLN A 360 41.83 13.73 -13.73
CA GLN A 360 42.94 12.79 -13.88
C GLN A 360 42.76 11.56 -12.97
N THR A 361 42.32 11.77 -11.71
CA THR A 361 42.05 10.70 -10.76
C THR A 361 40.92 9.79 -11.24
N LEU A 362 39.81 10.36 -11.64
CA LEU A 362 38.65 9.63 -12.10
C LEU A 362 38.90 8.89 -13.43
N ALA A 363 39.70 9.46 -14.34
CA ALA A 363 40.03 8.83 -15.61
C ALA A 363 40.82 7.52 -15.48
N SER A 364 41.51 7.30 -14.35
CA SER A 364 42.23 6.07 -14.05
C SER A 364 41.37 5.00 -13.36
N ALA A 365 40.16 5.33 -12.94
CA ALA A 365 39.32 4.42 -12.17
C ALA A 365 38.55 3.45 -13.10
N SER A 366 38.48 2.19 -12.70
CA SER A 366 37.64 1.17 -13.37
C SER A 366 36.16 1.29 -13.02
N GLU A 367 35.84 1.90 -11.87
CA GLU A 367 34.48 2.15 -11.39
C GLU A 367 34.37 3.55 -10.79
N LEU A 368 33.21 4.17 -10.93
CA LEU A 368 32.96 5.54 -10.54
C LEU A 368 31.51 5.65 -10.03
N CYS A 369 31.36 6.03 -8.75
CA CYS A 369 30.07 6.45 -8.24
C CYS A 369 29.83 7.91 -8.60
N ILE A 370 28.62 8.24 -9.05
CA ILE A 370 28.18 9.60 -9.38
C ILE A 370 26.80 9.85 -8.79
N ASP A 371 26.58 11.07 -8.30
CA ASP A 371 25.29 11.62 -7.93
C ASP A 371 25.21 13.09 -8.34
N THR A 372 23.98 13.65 -8.52
CA THR A 372 23.76 15.03 -8.97
C THR A 372 22.86 15.81 -8.04
N GLU A 373 23.30 17.00 -7.65
CA GLU A 373 22.50 17.98 -6.93
C GLU A 373 21.80 18.93 -7.88
N THR A 374 20.52 19.20 -7.63
CA THR A 374 19.67 19.93 -8.60
C THR A 374 18.67 20.86 -7.91
N THR A 375 18.02 21.69 -8.71
CA THR A 375 17.01 22.68 -8.24
C THR A 375 15.59 22.12 -8.13
N ASP A 376 15.27 20.96 -8.74
CA ASP A 376 13.93 20.39 -8.82
C ASP A 376 14.01 18.86 -8.85
N THR A 377 13.00 18.18 -8.37
CA THR A 377 12.86 16.72 -8.48
C THR A 377 12.39 16.23 -9.86
N ASP A 378 11.84 17.12 -10.70
CA ASP A 378 11.52 16.84 -12.10
C ASP A 378 12.76 17.08 -12.98
N PRO A 379 13.39 16.04 -13.54
CA PRO A 379 14.61 16.18 -14.34
C PRO A 379 14.44 17.03 -15.60
N MET A 380 13.20 17.21 -16.08
CA MET A 380 12.87 18.06 -17.22
C MET A 380 12.84 19.56 -16.87
N ARG A 381 12.72 19.90 -15.58
CA ARG A 381 12.73 21.28 -15.05
C ARG A 381 14.01 21.59 -14.29
N ALA A 382 14.66 20.57 -13.76
CA ALA A 382 15.84 20.67 -12.94
C ALA A 382 17.00 21.39 -13.65
N THR A 383 17.71 22.20 -12.91
CA THR A 383 19.01 22.75 -13.27
C THR A 383 20.08 22.14 -12.37
N LEU A 384 21.19 21.70 -12.94
CA LEU A 384 22.31 21.12 -12.21
C LEU A 384 22.92 22.16 -11.25
N VAL A 385 23.12 21.80 -10.00
CA VAL A 385 23.76 22.60 -8.95
C VAL A 385 25.17 22.08 -8.64
N GLY A 386 25.35 20.77 -8.72
CA GLY A 386 26.65 20.14 -8.48
C GLY A 386 26.66 18.67 -8.86
N MET A 387 27.85 18.08 -8.86
CA MET A 387 28.08 16.66 -9.08
C MET A 387 28.98 16.13 -7.96
N SER A 388 28.68 14.95 -7.45
CA SER A 388 29.53 14.27 -6.50
C SER A 388 30.09 12.97 -7.08
N PHE A 389 31.28 12.59 -6.62
CA PHE A 389 32.00 11.45 -7.13
C PHE A 389 32.65 10.66 -6.00
N ALA A 390 32.66 9.31 -6.11
CA ALA A 390 33.45 8.43 -5.25
C ALA A 390 34.01 7.26 -6.07
N ILE A 391 35.27 6.87 -5.77
CA ILE A 391 35.94 5.72 -6.39
C ILE A 391 36.48 4.72 -5.35
N ARG A 392 36.40 5.07 -4.07
CA ARG A 392 36.72 4.22 -2.91
C ARG A 392 35.92 4.65 -1.70
N GLU A 393 35.65 3.71 -0.82
CA GLU A 393 34.91 3.97 0.40
C GLU A 393 35.66 4.97 1.31
N GLY A 394 34.90 5.90 1.89
CA GLY A 394 35.40 6.90 2.80
C GLY A 394 36.10 8.06 2.13
N GLU A 395 36.08 8.18 0.80
CA GLU A 395 36.62 9.36 0.12
C GLU A 395 35.73 9.73 -1.07
N ALA A 396 35.26 10.99 -1.06
CA ALA A 396 34.40 11.50 -2.11
C ALA A 396 34.64 12.99 -2.39
N TRP A 397 34.23 13.45 -3.55
CA TRP A 397 34.42 14.79 -4.05
C TRP A 397 33.11 15.42 -4.47
N TYR A 398 32.90 16.69 -4.08
CA TYR A 398 31.76 17.48 -4.56
C TYR A 398 32.27 18.62 -5.47
N VAL A 399 31.68 18.75 -6.66
CA VAL A 399 31.98 19.74 -7.67
C VAL A 399 30.78 20.67 -7.85
N PRO A 400 30.75 21.87 -7.24
CA PRO A 400 29.72 22.86 -7.51
C PRO A 400 29.89 23.41 -8.93
N VAL A 401 28.78 23.60 -9.66
CA VAL A 401 28.82 24.06 -11.06
C VAL A 401 28.62 25.58 -11.21
N GLY A 402 28.14 26.27 -10.20
CA GLY A 402 27.96 27.71 -10.17
C GLY A 402 27.06 28.24 -11.31
N ASP A 403 27.48 29.35 -11.93
CA ASP A 403 26.72 30.06 -12.96
C ASP A 403 26.82 29.41 -14.36
N ASP A 404 27.71 28.43 -14.56
CA ASP A 404 27.89 27.72 -15.82
C ASP A 404 27.77 26.19 -15.64
N PRO A 405 26.54 25.69 -15.36
CA PRO A 405 26.31 24.27 -15.08
C PRO A 405 26.84 23.33 -16.17
N CYS A 406 26.55 23.64 -17.42
CA CYS A 406 26.91 22.76 -18.51
C CYS A 406 28.36 22.90 -18.96
N GLY A 407 28.98 24.04 -18.74
CA GLY A 407 30.42 24.23 -19.01
C GLY A 407 31.26 23.42 -17.99
N VAL A 408 30.97 23.54 -16.69
CA VAL A 408 31.66 22.78 -15.64
C VAL A 408 31.43 21.26 -15.79
N ALA A 409 30.17 20.85 -15.98
CA ALA A 409 29.86 19.44 -16.23
C ALA A 409 30.56 18.90 -17.49
N GLY A 410 30.68 19.73 -18.54
CA GLY A 410 31.37 19.41 -19.78
C GLY A 410 32.85 19.07 -19.64
N GLU A 411 33.55 19.62 -18.60
CA GLU A 411 34.93 19.26 -18.29
C GLU A 411 35.07 17.77 -17.92
N PHE A 412 34.04 17.16 -17.34
CA PHE A 412 33.99 15.74 -16.94
C PHE A 412 33.45 14.81 -18.02
N LYS A 413 33.05 15.33 -19.17
CA LYS A 413 32.42 14.57 -20.25
C LYS A 413 33.22 13.34 -20.66
N ALA A 414 34.54 13.45 -20.83
CA ALA A 414 35.39 12.33 -21.24
C ALA A 414 35.37 11.17 -20.22
N VAL A 415 35.27 11.47 -18.93
CA VAL A 415 35.18 10.46 -17.84
C VAL A 415 33.78 9.84 -17.80
N LEU A 416 32.75 10.66 -17.92
CA LEU A 416 31.35 10.23 -17.83
C LEU A 416 30.91 9.40 -19.06
N GLU A 417 31.42 9.72 -20.22
CA GLU A 417 31.15 9.01 -21.48
C GLU A 417 32.13 7.88 -21.78
N ASN A 418 33.06 7.56 -20.87
CA ASN A 418 33.99 6.45 -21.04
C ASN A 418 33.24 5.10 -20.99
N PRO A 419 33.24 4.28 -22.09
CA PRO A 419 32.48 3.03 -22.12
C PRO A 419 33.08 1.90 -21.28
N GLU A 420 34.34 2.02 -20.85
CA GLU A 420 35.04 0.97 -20.08
C GLU A 420 34.85 1.12 -18.56
N THR A 421 34.41 2.29 -18.08
CA THR A 421 34.25 2.57 -16.65
C THR A 421 32.83 2.20 -16.19
N LEU A 422 32.70 1.38 -15.14
CA LEU A 422 31.43 1.11 -14.48
C LEU A 422 30.94 2.38 -13.76
N LYS A 423 29.74 2.85 -14.07
CA LYS A 423 29.05 3.94 -13.38
C LYS A 423 28.10 3.36 -12.34
N ILE A 424 28.24 3.86 -11.12
CA ILE A 424 27.44 3.46 -9.97
C ILE A 424 26.62 4.66 -9.53
N GLY A 425 25.38 4.45 -9.14
CA GLY A 425 24.50 5.49 -8.62
C GLY A 425 23.28 4.93 -7.89
N GLN A 426 22.49 5.83 -7.34
CA GLN A 426 21.20 5.55 -6.70
C GLN A 426 20.10 6.28 -7.44
N ASN A 427 19.14 5.59 -8.05
CA ASN A 427 18.12 6.19 -8.93
C ASN A 427 18.74 6.94 -10.13
N MET A 428 19.77 6.33 -10.73
CA MET A 428 20.61 6.90 -11.81
C MET A 428 19.81 7.39 -13.02
N LYS A 429 18.59 6.93 -13.22
CA LYS A 429 17.73 7.41 -14.29
C LYS A 429 17.52 8.93 -14.23
N TYR A 430 17.43 9.48 -13.04
CA TYR A 430 17.36 10.91 -12.82
C TYR A 430 18.63 11.63 -13.26
N ASP A 431 19.80 11.17 -12.80
CA ASP A 431 21.11 11.74 -13.15
C ASP A 431 21.41 11.68 -14.63
N LEU A 432 21.05 10.56 -15.29
CA LEU A 432 21.13 10.41 -16.73
C LEU A 432 20.41 11.54 -17.47
N GLN A 433 19.20 11.89 -17.03
CA GLN A 433 18.39 12.92 -17.68
C GLN A 433 18.93 14.32 -17.41
N VAL A 434 19.38 14.60 -16.18
CA VAL A 434 19.99 15.87 -15.80
C VAL A 434 21.27 16.12 -16.60
N LEU A 435 22.19 15.16 -16.63
CA LEU A 435 23.44 15.25 -17.38
C LEU A 435 23.20 15.39 -18.89
N ARG A 436 22.20 14.70 -19.41
CA ARG A 436 21.82 14.81 -20.82
C ARG A 436 21.33 16.22 -21.19
N SER A 437 20.76 16.96 -20.26
CA SER A 437 20.40 18.36 -20.48
C SER A 437 21.60 19.25 -20.65
N CYS A 438 22.80 18.83 -20.14
CA CYS A 438 24.10 19.46 -20.39
C CYS A 438 24.88 18.81 -21.55
N GLY A 439 24.27 17.98 -22.39
CA GLY A 439 24.91 17.36 -23.54
C GLY A 439 25.90 16.24 -23.19
N ILE A 440 25.77 15.65 -21.99
CA ILE A 440 26.57 14.51 -21.53
C ILE A 440 25.73 13.24 -21.61
N ARG A 441 26.27 12.21 -22.22
CA ARG A 441 25.66 10.88 -22.35
C ARG A 441 26.43 9.87 -21.54
N LEU A 442 25.92 9.54 -20.34
CA LEU A 442 26.53 8.49 -19.55
C LEU A 442 26.67 7.21 -20.38
N ALA A 443 27.88 6.65 -20.43
CA ALA A 443 28.17 5.46 -21.24
C ALA A 443 28.90 4.39 -20.42
N GLY A 444 28.89 3.16 -20.90
CA GLY A 444 29.50 2.00 -20.27
C GLY A 444 28.53 1.22 -19.37
N PRO A 445 29.03 0.21 -18.64
CA PRO A 445 28.24 -0.55 -17.68
C PRO A 445 27.71 0.38 -16.59
N MET A 446 26.52 0.05 -16.08
CA MET A 446 25.85 0.81 -15.00
C MET A 446 25.44 -0.12 -13.86
N PHE A 447 25.42 0.42 -12.65
CA PHE A 447 24.93 -0.25 -11.46
C PHE A 447 24.10 0.71 -10.61
N ASP A 448 22.80 0.52 -10.59
CA ASP A 448 21.87 1.29 -9.75
C ASP A 448 21.56 0.51 -8.47
N THR A 449 21.89 1.09 -7.31
CA THR A 449 21.70 0.45 -6.00
C THR A 449 20.24 0.32 -5.61
N MET A 450 19.36 1.22 -6.06
CA MET A 450 17.92 1.15 -5.84
C MET A 450 17.32 -0.05 -6.59
N ILE A 451 17.70 -0.25 -7.85
CA ILE A 451 17.24 -1.37 -8.67
C ILE A 451 17.84 -2.69 -8.16
N ALA A 452 19.11 -2.71 -7.76
CA ALA A 452 19.75 -3.87 -7.16
C ALA A 452 19.00 -4.35 -5.92
N HIS A 453 18.72 -3.45 -4.99
CA HIS A 453 17.96 -3.77 -3.79
C HIS A 453 16.51 -4.18 -4.09
N TYR A 454 15.86 -3.56 -5.06
CA TYR A 454 14.52 -3.97 -5.49
C TYR A 454 14.48 -5.42 -5.97
N LEU A 455 15.47 -5.90 -6.71
CA LEU A 455 15.51 -7.30 -7.15
C LEU A 455 15.72 -8.28 -5.99
N LEU A 456 16.45 -7.87 -4.96
CA LEU A 456 16.69 -8.66 -3.75
C LEU A 456 15.47 -8.67 -2.81
N HIS A 457 14.82 -7.51 -2.65
CA HIS A 457 13.76 -7.28 -1.66
C HIS A 457 12.65 -6.37 -2.21
N PRO A 458 11.83 -6.83 -3.17
CA PRO A 458 10.85 -6.01 -3.89
C PRO A 458 9.73 -5.42 -3.00
N GLU A 459 9.54 -5.96 -1.80
CA GLU A 459 8.54 -5.52 -0.83
C GLU A 459 9.02 -4.40 0.10
N MET A 460 10.31 -4.04 0.03
CA MET A 460 10.91 -3.06 0.92
C MET A 460 10.97 -1.66 0.31
N ARG A 461 11.44 -0.69 1.11
CA ARG A 461 11.81 0.64 0.63
C ARG A 461 13.19 0.61 0.03
N HIS A 462 13.42 1.43 -1.01
CA HIS A 462 14.66 1.45 -1.76
C HIS A 462 15.36 2.82 -1.72
N GLY A 463 14.90 3.75 -0.88
CA GLY A 463 15.54 5.05 -0.67
C GLY A 463 16.89 4.91 0.03
N MET A 464 17.87 5.76 -0.32
CA MET A 464 19.25 5.69 0.13
C MET A 464 19.37 5.75 1.66
N ASP A 465 18.69 6.67 2.32
CA ASP A 465 18.72 6.80 3.78
C ASP A 465 18.35 5.49 4.46
N TYR A 466 17.26 4.88 3.99
CA TYR A 466 16.81 3.59 4.47
C TYR A 466 17.85 2.48 4.23
N LEU A 467 18.45 2.44 3.04
CA LEU A 467 19.47 1.44 2.69
C LEU A 467 20.74 1.62 3.51
N ALA A 468 21.18 2.85 3.71
CA ALA A 468 22.35 3.18 4.54
C ALA A 468 22.16 2.72 6.00
N GLU A 469 20.99 3.02 6.56
CA GLU A 469 20.63 2.57 7.90
C GLU A 469 20.54 1.04 7.97
N ALA A 470 19.87 0.42 7.01
CA ALA A 470 19.59 -1.01 7.02
C ALA A 470 20.85 -1.88 6.80
N TYR A 471 21.73 -1.50 5.91
CA TYR A 471 22.82 -2.35 5.45
C TYR A 471 24.20 -1.88 5.89
N LEU A 472 24.35 -0.58 6.22
CA LEU A 472 25.64 -0.02 6.61
C LEU A 472 25.69 0.42 8.08
N ASN A 473 24.58 0.35 8.83
CA ASN A 473 24.43 0.93 10.16
C ASN A 473 24.89 2.39 10.20
N TYR A 474 24.49 3.15 9.18
CA TYR A 474 24.98 4.50 8.91
C TYR A 474 23.79 5.46 8.75
N GLN A 475 23.88 6.60 9.44
CA GLN A 475 22.89 7.68 9.35
C GLN A 475 23.40 8.76 8.41
N THR A 476 22.70 8.95 7.30
CA THR A 476 22.98 10.00 6.32
C THR A 476 22.54 11.38 6.80
N ILE A 477 23.10 12.42 6.20
CA ILE A 477 22.61 13.79 6.34
C ILE A 477 21.30 13.90 5.56
N HIS A 478 20.24 14.38 6.21
CA HIS A 478 18.94 14.55 5.51
C HIS A 478 18.91 15.87 4.75
N ILE A 479 18.35 15.87 3.54
CA ILE A 479 18.24 17.06 2.67
C ILE A 479 17.51 18.22 3.37
N GLU A 480 16.54 17.92 4.25
CA GLU A 480 15.79 18.91 5.02
C GLU A 480 16.68 19.72 5.97
N GLU A 481 17.83 19.18 6.37
CA GLU A 481 18.80 19.93 7.19
C GLU A 481 19.45 21.07 6.40
N LEU A 482 19.60 20.91 5.08
CA LEU A 482 20.17 21.90 4.19
C LEU A 482 19.15 22.90 3.68
N ILE A 483 18.03 22.39 3.10
CA ILE A 483 17.06 23.23 2.40
C ILE A 483 15.86 23.62 3.27
N GLY A 484 15.65 22.99 4.44
CA GLY A 484 14.50 23.20 5.31
C GLY A 484 13.24 22.50 4.82
N THR A 485 12.09 22.74 5.47
CA THR A 485 10.82 22.08 5.19
C THR A 485 9.66 23.05 4.96
N GLY A 486 8.66 22.63 4.18
CA GLY A 486 7.39 23.33 3.97
C GLY A 486 7.57 24.69 3.30
N LYS A 487 6.79 25.71 3.71
CA LYS A 487 6.79 27.05 3.07
C LYS A 487 8.10 27.83 3.20
N ARG A 488 9.06 27.36 3.98
CA ARG A 488 10.40 27.96 4.16
C ARG A 488 11.48 27.17 3.45
N GLN A 489 11.13 26.17 2.68
CA GLN A 489 12.07 25.42 1.89
C GLN A 489 12.73 26.32 0.84
N ARG A 490 14.06 26.30 0.79
CA ARG A 490 14.88 27.02 -0.20
C ARG A 490 15.37 26.07 -1.28
N SER A 491 15.79 26.60 -2.40
CA SER A 491 16.44 25.81 -3.45
C SER A 491 17.81 25.31 -2.99
N MET A 492 18.25 24.15 -3.48
CA MET A 492 19.63 23.67 -3.28
C MET A 492 20.65 24.67 -3.84
N ALA A 493 20.32 25.39 -4.92
CA ALA A 493 21.16 26.44 -5.49
C ALA A 493 21.44 27.62 -4.54
N ASP A 494 20.57 27.83 -3.53
CA ASP A 494 20.72 28.91 -2.54
C ASP A 494 21.58 28.47 -1.34
N VAL A 495 22.03 27.21 -1.29
CA VAL A 495 22.86 26.67 -0.20
C VAL A 495 24.33 26.86 -0.56
N PRO A 496 25.18 27.39 0.36
CA PRO A 496 26.62 27.52 0.10
C PRO A 496 27.25 26.16 -0.22
N ALA A 497 28.14 26.12 -1.24
CA ALA A 497 28.78 24.89 -1.70
C ALA A 497 29.55 24.15 -0.58
N GLN A 498 30.04 24.87 0.43
CA GLN A 498 30.71 24.32 1.61
C GLN A 498 29.78 23.52 2.52
N ASP A 499 28.51 23.94 2.58
CA ASP A 499 27.46 23.27 3.37
C ASP A 499 26.84 22.08 2.58
N VAL A 500 26.78 22.17 1.24
CA VAL A 500 26.33 21.07 0.37
C VAL A 500 27.38 19.95 0.28
N CYS A 501 28.68 20.31 0.33
CA CYS A 501 29.76 19.35 0.10
C CYS A 501 29.72 18.10 1.00
N PRO A 502 29.51 18.18 2.32
CA PRO A 502 29.40 16.97 3.16
C PRO A 502 28.21 16.09 2.77
N TYR A 503 27.06 16.67 2.44
CA TYR A 503 25.86 15.98 2.05
C TYR A 503 26.04 15.24 0.69
N ALA A 504 26.40 15.98 -0.38
CA ALA A 504 26.53 15.43 -1.70
C ALA A 504 27.68 14.39 -1.83
N ALA A 505 28.81 14.63 -1.13
CA ALA A 505 29.92 13.68 -1.11
C ALA A 505 29.55 12.41 -0.31
N GLU A 506 28.77 12.54 0.76
CA GLU A 506 28.23 11.40 1.50
C GLU A 506 27.36 10.53 0.63
N ASP A 507 26.46 11.12 -0.19
CA ASP A 507 25.57 10.38 -1.08
C ASP A 507 26.36 9.51 -2.07
N ALA A 508 27.43 10.02 -2.66
CA ALA A 508 28.31 9.24 -3.54
C ALA A 508 29.07 8.13 -2.78
N ASP A 509 29.59 8.39 -1.58
CA ASP A 509 30.33 7.41 -0.77
C ASP A 509 29.39 6.28 -0.27
N VAL A 510 28.24 6.64 0.28
CA VAL A 510 27.23 5.69 0.76
C VAL A 510 26.72 4.81 -0.37
N THR A 511 26.45 5.39 -1.54
CA THR A 511 26.01 4.65 -2.72
C THR A 511 27.06 3.64 -3.18
N LEU A 512 28.36 4.00 -3.17
CA LEU A 512 29.45 3.08 -3.48
C LEU A 512 29.51 1.91 -2.48
N ARG A 513 29.38 2.19 -1.18
CA ARG A 513 29.32 1.14 -0.12
C ARG A 513 28.13 0.23 -0.30
N LEU A 514 26.93 0.77 -0.61
CA LEU A 514 25.74 -0.03 -0.88
C LEU A 514 25.93 -0.96 -2.08
N ARG A 515 26.57 -0.49 -3.16
CA ARG A 515 26.95 -1.34 -4.31
C ARG A 515 27.80 -2.51 -3.87
N ASN A 516 28.79 -2.29 -2.99
CA ASN A 516 29.67 -3.34 -2.50
C ASN A 516 28.93 -4.39 -1.66
N VAL A 517 27.82 -4.00 -1.02
CA VAL A 517 26.93 -4.90 -0.29
C VAL A 517 26.02 -5.68 -1.24
N PHE A 518 25.42 -5.00 -2.24
CA PHE A 518 24.36 -5.62 -3.07
C PHE A 518 24.91 -6.46 -4.22
N ALA A 519 26.08 -6.13 -4.79
CA ALA A 519 26.62 -6.88 -5.92
C ALA A 519 26.88 -8.38 -5.58
N PRO A 520 27.51 -8.73 -4.44
CA PRO A 520 27.64 -10.13 -4.04
C PRO A 520 26.31 -10.82 -3.73
N GLN A 521 25.32 -10.07 -3.20
CA GLN A 521 23.99 -10.62 -2.91
C GLN A 521 23.23 -10.96 -4.18
N LEU A 522 23.29 -10.10 -5.22
CA LEU A 522 22.69 -10.39 -6.53
C LEU A 522 23.28 -11.67 -7.14
N GLU A 523 24.57 -11.91 -6.97
CA GLU A 523 25.21 -13.13 -7.43
C GLU A 523 24.76 -14.36 -6.64
N ALA A 524 24.77 -14.27 -5.31
CA ALA A 524 24.34 -15.34 -4.42
C ALA A 524 22.87 -15.75 -4.64
N GLU A 525 21.99 -14.78 -4.91
CA GLU A 525 20.57 -14.99 -5.18
C GLU A 525 20.26 -15.33 -6.65
N GLY A 526 21.28 -15.35 -7.54
CA GLY A 526 21.13 -15.68 -8.96
C GLY A 526 20.39 -14.62 -9.78
N CYS A 527 20.31 -13.37 -9.30
CA CYS A 527 19.62 -12.24 -9.95
C CYS A 527 20.52 -11.41 -10.86
N THR A 528 21.82 -11.72 -10.95
CA THR A 528 22.81 -10.93 -11.72
C THR A 528 22.45 -10.81 -13.22
N ALA A 529 21.97 -11.89 -13.84
CA ALA A 529 21.58 -11.87 -15.26
C ALA A 529 20.36 -10.96 -15.48
N LEU A 530 19.34 -11.07 -14.62
CA LEU A 530 18.16 -10.21 -14.67
C LEU A 530 18.53 -8.73 -14.49
N PHE A 531 19.40 -8.44 -13.54
CA PHE A 531 19.91 -7.09 -13.28
C PHE A 531 20.68 -6.54 -14.49
N ARG A 532 21.69 -7.29 -14.96
CA ARG A 532 22.61 -6.85 -16.03
C ARG A 532 21.96 -6.79 -17.41
N ASP A 533 21.11 -7.78 -17.75
CA ASP A 533 20.63 -7.98 -19.12
C ASP A 533 19.24 -7.38 -19.36
N ILE A 534 18.48 -7.07 -18.32
CA ILE A 534 17.14 -6.50 -18.41
C ILE A 534 17.04 -5.15 -17.69
N GLU A 535 17.26 -5.10 -16.38
CA GLU A 535 16.92 -3.89 -15.62
C GLU A 535 17.88 -2.72 -15.90
N MET A 536 19.18 -2.98 -15.95
CA MET A 536 20.14 -1.92 -16.26
C MET A 536 20.03 -1.41 -17.69
N PRO A 537 19.93 -2.25 -18.74
CA PRO A 537 19.73 -1.75 -20.10
C PRO A 537 18.39 -1.05 -20.33
N LEU A 538 17.36 -1.39 -19.56
CA LEU A 538 16.05 -0.73 -19.64
C LEU A 538 16.08 0.71 -19.11
N MET A 539 16.88 1.01 -18.10
CA MET A 539 16.92 2.31 -17.45
C MET A 539 17.17 3.48 -18.43
N PRO A 540 18.19 3.45 -19.32
CA PRO A 540 18.36 4.51 -20.32
C PRO A 540 17.25 4.56 -21.38
N VAL A 541 16.56 3.43 -21.66
CA VAL A 541 15.39 3.41 -22.55
C VAL A 541 14.25 4.21 -21.91
N LEU A 542 13.96 3.97 -20.64
CA LEU A 542 12.94 4.71 -19.89
C LEU A 542 13.30 6.20 -19.79
N ALA A 543 14.56 6.52 -19.49
CA ALA A 543 15.03 7.90 -19.49
C ALA A 543 14.81 8.61 -20.85
N GLN A 544 15.02 7.89 -21.96
CA GLN A 544 14.74 8.42 -23.29
C GLN A 544 13.23 8.59 -23.55
N MET A 545 12.41 7.63 -23.16
CA MET A 545 10.95 7.72 -23.30
C MET A 545 10.36 8.87 -22.48
N GLU A 546 10.80 9.00 -21.22
CA GLU A 546 10.41 10.12 -20.35
C GLU A 546 10.81 11.47 -20.97
N ARG A 547 11.99 11.54 -21.56
CA ARG A 547 12.47 12.76 -22.24
C ARG A 547 11.73 13.03 -23.56
N ASN A 548 11.37 12.01 -24.32
CA ASN A 548 10.51 12.15 -25.50
C ASN A 548 9.18 12.79 -25.11
N GLY A 549 8.58 12.28 -24.01
CA GLY A 549 7.25 12.69 -23.57
C GLY A 549 6.17 12.34 -24.59
N VAL A 550 4.97 12.80 -24.33
CA VAL A 550 3.83 12.63 -25.25
C VAL A 550 3.10 13.96 -25.43
N ARG A 551 2.76 14.25 -26.66
CA ARG A 551 1.99 15.44 -27.02
C ARG A 551 0.51 15.20 -26.78
N ILE A 552 -0.20 16.22 -26.30
CA ILE A 552 -1.65 16.17 -26.13
C ILE A 552 -2.37 17.31 -26.86
N ASP A 553 -3.58 17.02 -27.32
CA ASP A 553 -4.51 18.01 -27.86
C ASP A 553 -5.23 18.75 -26.71
N THR A 554 -4.63 19.84 -26.25
CA THR A 554 -5.18 20.65 -25.16
C THR A 554 -6.50 21.31 -25.52
N LEU A 555 -6.68 21.71 -26.80
CA LEU A 555 -7.92 22.32 -27.28
C LEU A 555 -9.07 21.31 -27.28
N GLY A 556 -8.84 20.10 -27.78
CA GLY A 556 -9.81 19.01 -27.74
C GLY A 556 -10.19 18.63 -26.32
N LEU A 557 -9.23 18.65 -25.36
CA LEU A 557 -9.52 18.45 -23.95
C LEU A 557 -10.36 19.57 -23.33
N GLU A 558 -10.12 20.84 -23.67
CA GLU A 558 -10.94 21.97 -23.23
C GLU A 558 -12.39 21.86 -23.73
N GLU A 559 -12.59 21.51 -25.00
CA GLU A 559 -13.92 21.26 -25.58
C GLU A 559 -14.63 20.08 -24.87
N THR A 560 -13.90 19.00 -24.61
CA THR A 560 -14.41 17.83 -23.89
C THR A 560 -14.75 18.16 -22.44
N SER A 561 -13.94 18.97 -21.76
CA SER A 561 -14.20 19.47 -20.40
C SER A 561 -15.50 20.27 -20.35
N ALA A 562 -15.69 21.21 -21.31
CA ALA A 562 -16.91 21.99 -21.39
C ALA A 562 -18.17 21.13 -21.67
N LEU A 563 -18.04 20.09 -22.48
CA LEU A 563 -19.12 19.16 -22.78
C LEU A 563 -19.48 18.31 -21.53
N TYR A 564 -18.50 17.70 -20.90
CA TYR A 564 -18.71 16.82 -19.77
C TYR A 564 -19.16 17.56 -18.51
N THR A 565 -18.73 18.80 -18.32
CA THR A 565 -19.23 19.67 -17.27
C THR A 565 -20.72 19.93 -17.43
N ARG A 566 -21.20 20.22 -18.66
CA ARG A 566 -22.65 20.38 -18.93
C ARG A 566 -23.42 19.09 -18.69
N GLN A 567 -22.91 17.94 -19.15
CA GLN A 567 -23.55 16.66 -18.90
C GLN A 567 -23.62 16.35 -17.39
N MET A 568 -22.56 16.65 -16.65
CA MET A 568 -22.50 16.44 -15.22
C MET A 568 -23.52 17.31 -14.46
N GLN A 569 -23.68 18.58 -14.86
CA GLN A 569 -24.71 19.48 -14.30
C GLN A 569 -26.13 18.96 -14.59
N GLN A 570 -26.39 18.46 -15.79
CA GLN A 570 -27.68 17.85 -16.13
C GLN A 570 -27.93 16.58 -15.31
N MET A 571 -26.94 15.70 -15.16
CA MET A 571 -27.05 14.50 -14.34
C MET A 571 -27.28 14.84 -12.86
N GLU A 572 -26.62 15.85 -12.34
CA GLU A 572 -26.81 16.33 -10.96
C GLU A 572 -28.24 16.80 -10.74
N GLN A 573 -28.81 17.52 -11.70
CA GLN A 573 -30.21 17.93 -11.66
C GLN A 573 -31.16 16.71 -11.70
N GLU A 574 -30.94 15.75 -12.60
CA GLU A 574 -31.71 14.51 -12.68
C GLU A 574 -31.64 13.70 -11.37
N ILE A 575 -30.46 13.62 -10.76
CA ILE A 575 -30.24 12.95 -9.48
C ILE A 575 -31.01 13.64 -8.35
N HIS A 576 -30.99 14.99 -8.30
CA HIS A 576 -31.73 15.77 -7.31
C HIS A 576 -33.25 15.61 -7.48
N GLU A 577 -33.76 15.58 -8.72
CA GLU A 577 -35.16 15.30 -9.01
C GLU A 577 -35.58 13.89 -8.53
N MET A 578 -34.77 12.86 -8.81
CA MET A 578 -35.04 11.50 -8.36
C MET A 578 -34.94 11.35 -6.83
N ALA A 579 -34.10 12.14 -6.19
CA ALA A 579 -33.96 12.14 -4.73
C ALA A 579 -35.01 12.97 -4.02
N GLY A 580 -35.70 13.88 -4.73
CA GLY A 580 -36.63 14.84 -4.16
C GLY A 580 -35.97 15.95 -3.30
N MET A 581 -34.66 16.08 -3.37
CA MET A 581 -33.90 17.09 -2.60
C MET A 581 -32.55 17.41 -3.25
N GLN A 582 -32.00 18.58 -2.92
CA GLN A 582 -30.63 18.92 -3.29
C GLN A 582 -29.62 18.39 -2.26
N PHE A 583 -28.53 17.82 -2.75
CA PHE A 583 -27.42 17.34 -1.94
C PHE A 583 -26.13 17.27 -2.77
N ASN A 584 -24.99 17.18 -2.13
CA ASN A 584 -23.71 17.05 -2.84
C ASN A 584 -23.51 15.58 -3.31
N VAL A 585 -23.75 15.35 -4.60
CA VAL A 585 -23.59 14.01 -5.24
C VAL A 585 -22.14 13.47 -5.14
N SER A 586 -21.16 14.37 -4.97
CA SER A 586 -19.75 14.00 -4.78
C SER A 586 -19.43 13.57 -3.33
N SER A 587 -20.33 13.81 -2.38
CA SER A 587 -20.14 13.44 -0.98
C SER A 587 -20.61 12.01 -0.71
N PRO A 588 -19.70 11.04 -0.42
CA PRO A 588 -20.11 9.67 -0.09
C PRO A 588 -21.08 9.59 1.07
N ARG A 589 -20.95 10.51 2.04
CA ARG A 589 -21.84 10.61 3.19
C ARG A 589 -23.26 10.97 2.77
N GLN A 590 -23.44 12.07 2.01
CA GLN A 590 -24.76 12.53 1.62
C GLN A 590 -25.44 11.57 0.65
N VAL A 591 -24.66 10.98 -0.28
CA VAL A 591 -25.13 9.88 -1.14
C VAL A 591 -25.65 8.70 -0.32
N GLY A 592 -24.92 8.31 0.72
CA GLY A 592 -25.33 7.23 1.63
C GLY A 592 -26.62 7.56 2.37
N GLU A 593 -26.75 8.78 2.90
CA GLU A 593 -27.97 9.26 3.58
C GLU A 593 -29.19 9.23 2.63
N VAL A 594 -29.02 9.68 1.39
CA VAL A 594 -30.10 9.65 0.37
C VAL A 594 -30.48 8.22 0.01
N LEU A 595 -29.53 7.35 -0.32
CA LEU A 595 -29.83 6.00 -0.80
C LEU A 595 -30.39 5.08 0.30
N PHE A 596 -29.92 5.22 1.56
CA PHE A 596 -30.26 4.27 2.62
C PHE A 596 -31.25 4.82 3.65
N ASP A 597 -31.20 6.11 3.99
CA ASP A 597 -32.11 6.68 4.97
C ASP A 597 -33.38 7.26 4.35
N GLN A 598 -33.31 7.83 3.12
CA GLN A 598 -34.50 8.35 2.42
C GLN A 598 -35.13 7.34 1.48
N LEU A 599 -34.36 6.80 0.53
CA LEU A 599 -34.88 5.90 -0.48
C LEU A 599 -34.99 4.44 0.00
N HIS A 600 -34.42 4.13 1.17
CA HIS A 600 -34.47 2.82 1.81
C HIS A 600 -34.08 1.65 0.89
N LEU A 601 -33.10 1.84 -0.01
CA LEU A 601 -32.72 0.84 -1.02
C LEU A 601 -32.14 -0.44 -0.44
N SER A 602 -31.68 -0.42 0.82
CA SER A 602 -31.20 -1.61 1.51
C SER A 602 -31.40 -1.49 3.04
N SER A 603 -32.04 -2.50 3.62
CA SER A 603 -32.18 -2.62 5.08
C SER A 603 -30.88 -3.09 5.79
N LYS A 604 -29.90 -3.60 5.03
CA LYS A 604 -28.62 -4.15 5.52
C LYS A 604 -27.43 -3.38 4.95
N ALA A 605 -27.55 -2.06 4.80
CA ALA A 605 -26.46 -1.23 4.28
C ALA A 605 -25.22 -1.28 5.21
N LYS A 606 -24.07 -1.62 4.65
CA LYS A 606 -22.80 -1.63 5.36
C LYS A 606 -22.41 -0.21 5.71
N LYS A 607 -21.91 -0.01 6.94
CA LYS A 607 -21.33 1.26 7.39
C LYS A 607 -19.83 1.10 7.61
N THR A 608 -19.11 2.18 7.38
CA THR A 608 -17.68 2.27 7.73
C THR A 608 -17.50 2.27 9.25
N LYS A 609 -16.26 2.10 9.73
CA LYS A 609 -15.93 2.22 11.17
C LYS A 609 -16.34 3.58 11.77
N THR A 610 -16.46 4.62 10.93
CA THR A 610 -16.91 5.98 11.32
C THR A 610 -18.42 6.16 11.26
N GLY A 611 -19.19 5.10 11.02
CA GLY A 611 -20.64 5.15 10.96
C GLY A 611 -21.25 5.65 9.65
N GLN A 612 -20.44 6.01 8.66
CA GLN A 612 -20.89 6.41 7.33
C GLN A 612 -21.28 5.20 6.49
N TYR A 613 -22.27 5.33 5.64
CA TYR A 613 -22.61 4.29 4.68
C TYR A 613 -21.49 4.06 3.66
N VAL A 614 -21.22 2.80 3.38
CA VAL A 614 -20.29 2.42 2.30
C VAL A 614 -21.00 2.65 0.97
N THR A 615 -20.45 3.53 0.14
CA THR A 615 -20.94 3.85 -1.20
C THR A 615 -19.87 3.59 -2.26
N SER A 616 -19.08 2.50 -2.07
CA SER A 616 -18.11 2.07 -3.08
C SER A 616 -18.84 1.66 -4.38
N GLU A 617 -18.11 1.67 -5.49
CA GLU A 617 -18.63 1.28 -6.80
C GLU A 617 -19.30 -0.10 -6.76
N GLU A 618 -18.66 -1.09 -6.11
CA GLU A 618 -19.19 -2.44 -5.92
C GLU A 618 -20.55 -2.45 -5.20
N VAL A 619 -20.67 -1.66 -4.12
CA VAL A 619 -21.95 -1.54 -3.38
C VAL A 619 -23.01 -0.88 -4.22
N LEU A 620 -22.66 0.19 -4.95
CA LEU A 620 -23.60 0.88 -5.83
C LEU A 620 -24.02 0.02 -7.01
N GLU A 621 -23.12 -0.71 -7.66
CA GLU A 621 -23.45 -1.64 -8.74
C GLU A 621 -24.45 -2.73 -8.27
N SER A 622 -24.28 -3.26 -7.05
CA SER A 622 -25.23 -4.20 -6.46
C SER A 622 -26.64 -3.61 -6.23
N LEU A 623 -26.73 -2.29 -6.14
CA LEU A 623 -27.99 -1.55 -5.94
C LEU A 623 -28.58 -1.01 -7.25
N ARG A 624 -27.85 -1.04 -8.36
CA ARG A 624 -28.25 -0.51 -9.66
C ARG A 624 -29.62 -1.02 -10.13
N PRO A 625 -29.97 -2.33 -9.96
CA PRO A 625 -31.29 -2.83 -10.36
C PRO A 625 -32.45 -2.31 -9.50
N LYS A 626 -32.18 -1.71 -8.34
CA LYS A 626 -33.21 -1.31 -7.37
C LYS A 626 -33.78 0.08 -7.61
N HIS A 627 -33.00 1.01 -8.14
CA HIS A 627 -33.46 2.37 -8.40
C HIS A 627 -32.60 3.07 -9.46
N PRO A 628 -33.18 3.81 -10.42
CA PRO A 628 -32.47 4.48 -11.50
C PRO A 628 -31.41 5.49 -11.01
N ILE A 629 -31.64 6.13 -9.86
CA ILE A 629 -30.71 7.09 -9.26
C ILE A 629 -29.30 6.52 -9.07
N VAL A 630 -29.19 5.21 -8.78
CA VAL A 630 -27.90 4.56 -8.53
C VAL A 630 -27.05 4.53 -9.79
N GLY A 631 -27.68 4.20 -10.94
CA GLY A 631 -27.00 4.25 -12.25
C GLY A 631 -26.49 5.67 -12.57
N LYS A 632 -27.34 6.69 -12.34
CA LYS A 632 -26.95 8.09 -12.56
C LYS A 632 -25.83 8.57 -11.64
N ILE A 633 -25.81 8.14 -10.36
CA ILE A 633 -24.73 8.46 -9.43
C ILE A 633 -23.41 7.81 -9.88
N LEU A 634 -23.44 6.59 -10.38
CA LEU A 634 -22.26 5.91 -10.92
C LEU A 634 -21.74 6.63 -12.17
N GLU A 635 -22.60 6.99 -13.12
CA GLU A 635 -22.26 7.76 -14.31
C GLU A 635 -21.66 9.14 -13.93
N TYR A 636 -22.29 9.86 -13.01
CA TYR A 636 -21.78 11.15 -12.49
C TYR A 636 -20.40 11.02 -11.89
N ARG A 637 -20.17 10.01 -11.05
CA ARG A 637 -18.85 9.76 -10.43
C ARG A 637 -17.78 9.39 -11.46
N GLY A 638 -18.15 8.60 -12.47
CA GLY A 638 -17.28 8.27 -13.59
C GLY A 638 -16.82 9.52 -14.36
N LEU A 639 -17.77 10.37 -14.76
CA LEU A 639 -17.48 11.65 -15.43
C LEU A 639 -16.62 12.56 -14.56
N LYS A 640 -16.95 12.69 -13.29
CA LYS A 640 -16.19 13.55 -12.38
C LYS A 640 -14.76 13.09 -12.22
N LYS A 641 -14.53 11.78 -12.11
CA LYS A 641 -13.20 11.19 -12.04
C LYS A 641 -12.39 11.48 -13.30
N LEU A 642 -13.01 11.30 -14.48
CA LEU A 642 -12.35 11.59 -15.77
C LEU A 642 -11.98 13.07 -15.90
N LEU A 643 -12.90 13.97 -15.57
CA LEU A 643 -12.64 15.41 -15.59
C LEU A 643 -11.48 15.78 -14.68
N SER A 644 -11.57 15.44 -13.38
CA SER A 644 -10.58 15.89 -12.40
C SER A 644 -9.22 15.22 -12.53
N THR A 645 -9.16 13.96 -12.99
CA THR A 645 -7.91 13.18 -13.04
C THR A 645 -7.18 13.35 -14.37
N TYR A 646 -7.91 13.52 -15.47
CA TYR A 646 -7.31 13.54 -16.80
C TYR A 646 -7.63 14.81 -17.58
N ILE A 647 -8.89 15.11 -17.82
CA ILE A 647 -9.30 16.13 -18.81
C ILE A 647 -8.85 17.54 -18.38
N ASP A 648 -9.08 17.89 -17.12
CA ASP A 648 -8.70 19.20 -16.57
C ASP A 648 -7.23 19.23 -16.08
N ALA A 649 -6.71 18.08 -15.66
CA ALA A 649 -5.37 17.99 -15.07
C ALA A 649 -4.25 17.90 -16.12
N LEU A 650 -4.42 17.09 -17.19
CA LEU A 650 -3.38 16.87 -18.19
C LEU A 650 -2.90 18.16 -18.87
N PRO A 651 -3.75 19.11 -19.30
CA PRO A 651 -3.28 20.36 -19.89
C PRO A 651 -2.34 21.17 -18.99
N LEU A 652 -2.52 21.09 -17.67
CA LEU A 652 -1.70 21.80 -16.69
C LEU A 652 -0.29 21.18 -16.52
N LEU A 653 -0.12 19.95 -16.96
CA LEU A 653 1.14 19.20 -16.86
C LEU A 653 2.01 19.32 -18.11
N VAL A 654 1.55 19.99 -19.15
CA VAL A 654 2.34 20.24 -20.37
C VAL A 654 3.54 21.11 -20.02
N ASN A 655 4.73 20.59 -20.28
CA ASN A 655 5.96 21.33 -20.07
C ASN A 655 6.10 22.43 -21.14
N SER A 656 6.21 23.68 -20.71
CA SER A 656 6.26 24.85 -21.60
C SER A 656 7.47 24.90 -22.55
N ARG A 657 8.55 24.18 -22.23
CA ARG A 657 9.75 24.13 -23.07
C ARG A 657 9.65 23.10 -24.20
N THR A 658 8.98 21.98 -23.93
CA THR A 658 8.91 20.85 -24.86
C THR A 658 7.56 20.73 -25.57
N GLY A 659 6.49 21.27 -24.98
CA GLY A 659 5.12 21.09 -25.46
C GLY A 659 4.53 19.69 -25.17
N HIS A 660 5.23 18.88 -24.36
CA HIS A 660 4.85 17.50 -24.06
C HIS A 660 4.54 17.31 -22.55
N ILE A 661 3.85 16.23 -22.23
CA ILE A 661 3.76 15.68 -20.89
C ILE A 661 4.88 14.66 -20.72
N HIS A 662 5.60 14.74 -19.61
CA HIS A 662 6.68 13.83 -19.25
C HIS A 662 6.26 13.05 -17.99
N THR A 663 5.82 11.80 -18.19
CA THR A 663 5.56 10.88 -17.08
C THR A 663 6.87 10.26 -16.59
N SER A 664 6.90 9.76 -15.36
CA SER A 664 7.99 8.92 -14.84
C SER A 664 7.59 7.45 -14.89
N PHE A 665 8.44 6.60 -15.49
CA PHE A 665 8.29 5.14 -15.46
C PHE A 665 9.16 4.54 -14.36
N ASN A 666 8.53 3.91 -13.35
CA ASN A 666 9.23 3.38 -12.19
C ASN A 666 9.42 1.87 -12.32
N GLN A 667 10.67 1.40 -12.13
CA GLN A 667 11.05 -0.02 -12.18
C GLN A 667 10.87 -0.72 -10.83
N THR A 668 10.82 0.00 -9.73
CA THR A 668 10.98 -0.49 -8.34
C THR A 668 9.71 -0.43 -7.48
N VAL A 669 8.53 -0.29 -8.10
CA VAL A 669 7.27 -0.08 -7.36
C VAL A 669 6.41 -1.34 -7.27
N THR A 670 6.37 -2.15 -8.34
CA THR A 670 5.47 -3.30 -8.39
C THR A 670 6.19 -4.60 -8.02
N ALA A 671 5.58 -5.44 -7.22
CA ALA A 671 6.17 -6.73 -6.84
C ALA A 671 6.33 -7.73 -8.00
N THR A 672 5.62 -7.51 -9.12
CA THR A 672 5.64 -8.39 -10.31
C THR A 672 6.68 -8.00 -11.36
N GLY A 673 7.40 -6.89 -11.19
CA GLY A 673 8.31 -6.38 -12.20
C GLY A 673 7.67 -5.54 -13.30
N ARG A 674 6.34 -5.36 -13.30
CA ARG A 674 5.67 -4.40 -14.20
C ARG A 674 6.15 -2.98 -13.93
N LEU A 675 6.26 -2.17 -14.96
CA LEU A 675 6.48 -0.73 -14.80
C LEU A 675 5.24 -0.08 -14.18
N SER A 676 5.45 0.95 -13.38
CA SER A 676 4.38 1.87 -13.01
C SER A 676 4.66 3.24 -13.58
N SER A 677 3.62 4.03 -13.82
CA SER A 677 3.70 5.39 -14.33
C SER A 677 3.21 6.37 -13.26
N SER A 678 3.94 7.47 -13.06
CA SER A 678 3.57 8.51 -12.10
C SER A 678 3.88 9.90 -12.63
N ASN A 679 3.18 10.90 -12.11
CA ASN A 679 3.37 12.32 -12.40
C ASN A 679 3.31 12.71 -13.90
N PRO A 680 2.21 12.36 -14.63
CA PRO A 680 0.97 11.68 -14.25
C PRO A 680 0.99 10.16 -14.48
N ASN A 681 0.05 9.43 -13.86
CA ASN A 681 -0.13 8.01 -14.17
C ASN A 681 -0.92 7.84 -15.48
N LEU A 682 -0.22 7.53 -16.56
CA LEU A 682 -0.78 7.33 -17.91
C LEU A 682 -1.22 5.88 -18.20
N GLN A 683 -0.86 4.92 -17.33
CA GLN A 683 -1.21 3.51 -17.49
C GLN A 683 -2.64 3.19 -17.02
N ASN A 684 -3.27 4.09 -16.27
CA ASN A 684 -4.62 3.88 -15.71
C ASN A 684 -5.73 4.60 -16.49
N ILE A 685 -5.46 5.10 -17.70
CA ILE A 685 -6.47 5.74 -18.56
C ILE A 685 -7.48 4.67 -19.01
N PRO A 686 -8.80 4.83 -18.74
CA PRO A 686 -9.80 3.81 -19.04
C PRO A 686 -9.87 3.46 -20.53
N VAL A 687 -9.96 2.16 -20.84
CA VAL A 687 -10.03 1.64 -22.22
C VAL A 687 -11.46 1.24 -22.60
N ARG A 688 -12.25 0.76 -21.61
CA ARG A 688 -13.52 0.08 -21.87
C ARG A 688 -14.72 1.01 -22.01
N ASP A 689 -14.68 2.15 -21.36
CA ASP A 689 -15.78 3.10 -21.33
C ASP A 689 -15.71 4.06 -22.52
N ALA A 690 -16.87 4.36 -23.13
CA ALA A 690 -16.96 5.34 -24.20
C ALA A 690 -16.36 6.70 -23.81
N LEU A 691 -16.49 7.09 -22.55
CA LEU A 691 -15.95 8.32 -21.99
C LEU A 691 -14.42 8.28 -21.84
N GLY A 692 -13.83 7.15 -21.44
CA GLY A 692 -12.38 6.95 -21.34
C GLY A 692 -11.69 6.96 -22.70
N LYS A 693 -12.40 6.50 -23.75
CA LYS A 693 -11.92 6.57 -25.12
C LYS A 693 -11.67 8.00 -25.60
N GLU A 694 -12.48 8.96 -25.17
CA GLU A 694 -12.27 10.38 -25.53
C GLU A 694 -10.98 10.93 -24.92
N VAL A 695 -10.57 10.50 -23.74
CA VAL A 695 -9.27 10.88 -23.16
C VAL A 695 -8.12 10.37 -24.04
N ARG A 696 -8.22 9.14 -24.59
CA ARG A 696 -7.18 8.59 -25.48
C ARG A 696 -7.05 9.35 -26.80
N LYS A 697 -8.11 9.95 -27.32
CA LYS A 697 -8.05 10.82 -28.50
C LYS A 697 -7.14 12.02 -28.32
N ALA A 698 -7.03 12.51 -27.08
CA ALA A 698 -6.18 13.65 -26.80
C ALA A 698 -4.68 13.35 -26.90
N PHE A 699 -4.27 12.09 -26.87
CA PHE A 699 -2.87 11.70 -27.05
C PHE A 699 -2.55 11.62 -28.53
N ILE A 700 -1.75 12.54 -29.00
CA ILE A 700 -1.43 12.75 -30.41
C ILE A 700 0.08 12.64 -30.66
N PRO A 701 0.52 12.29 -31.89
CA PRO A 701 1.94 12.28 -32.25
C PRO A 701 2.48 13.71 -32.38
N ASP A 702 3.79 13.83 -32.61
CA ASP A 702 4.41 15.09 -32.94
C ASP A 702 3.85 15.64 -34.25
N GLU A 703 4.08 16.92 -34.53
CA GLU A 703 3.49 17.59 -35.70
C GLU A 703 3.98 16.97 -36.97
N GLY A 704 3.05 16.55 -37.85
CA GLY A 704 3.36 15.88 -39.10
C GLY A 704 3.74 14.41 -38.98
N GLU A 705 3.68 13.83 -37.79
CA GLU A 705 3.95 12.42 -37.54
C GLU A 705 2.65 11.60 -37.42
N LEU A 706 2.78 10.28 -37.34
CA LEU A 706 1.69 9.33 -37.13
C LEU A 706 1.82 8.68 -35.74
N PHE A 707 0.69 8.38 -35.15
CA PHE A 707 0.65 7.58 -33.95
C PHE A 707 0.68 6.10 -34.31
N PHE A 708 1.59 5.33 -33.74
CA PHE A 708 1.69 3.88 -33.89
C PHE A 708 1.56 3.20 -32.56
N SER A 709 0.69 2.19 -32.49
CA SER A 709 0.54 1.31 -31.33
C SER A 709 0.84 -0.12 -31.71
N ALA A 710 1.57 -0.83 -30.87
CA ALA A 710 1.82 -2.26 -30.99
C ALA A 710 1.57 -2.94 -29.64
N ASP A 711 0.75 -3.99 -29.63
CA ASP A 711 0.28 -4.70 -28.43
C ASP A 711 0.49 -6.20 -28.55
N TYR A 712 0.91 -6.85 -27.48
CA TYR A 712 1.01 -8.32 -27.48
C TYR A 712 -0.34 -9.00 -27.48
N SER A 713 -0.57 -9.84 -28.45
CA SER A 713 -1.79 -10.65 -28.54
C SER A 713 -1.79 -11.76 -27.48
N GLN A 714 -2.54 -11.55 -26.40
CA GLN A 714 -2.82 -12.54 -25.35
C GLN A 714 -1.55 -13.13 -24.69
N ILE A 715 -0.55 -12.30 -24.39
CA ILE A 715 0.75 -12.73 -23.90
C ILE A 715 0.66 -13.62 -22.65
N GLU A 716 -0.22 -13.28 -21.70
CA GLU A 716 -0.36 -14.04 -20.45
C GLU A 716 -0.89 -15.47 -20.69
N LEU A 717 -1.78 -15.65 -21.67
CA LEU A 717 -2.27 -16.98 -22.09
C LEU A 717 -1.18 -17.81 -22.79
N ARG A 718 -0.34 -17.14 -23.60
CA ARG A 718 0.80 -17.79 -24.28
C ARG A 718 1.89 -18.20 -23.28
N ILE A 719 2.14 -17.38 -22.26
CA ILE A 719 3.04 -17.72 -21.15
C ILE A 719 2.45 -18.89 -20.34
N MET A 720 1.15 -18.89 -20.06
CA MET A 720 0.49 -20.03 -19.42
C MET A 720 0.65 -21.32 -20.22
N ALA A 721 0.48 -21.27 -21.55
CA ALA A 721 0.69 -22.44 -22.41
C ALA A 721 2.11 -22.98 -22.28
N HIS A 722 3.11 -22.10 -22.27
CA HIS A 722 4.51 -22.46 -22.10
C HIS A 722 4.82 -23.06 -20.72
N LEU A 723 4.38 -22.38 -19.64
CA LEU A 723 4.65 -22.80 -18.26
C LEU A 723 3.92 -24.10 -17.87
N SER A 724 2.69 -24.27 -18.35
CA SER A 724 1.90 -25.49 -18.09
C SER A 724 2.30 -26.68 -18.96
N GLY A 725 2.94 -26.45 -20.11
CA GLY A 725 3.23 -27.48 -21.09
C GLY A 725 1.99 -28.21 -21.63
N ASP A 726 0.79 -27.58 -21.49
CA ASP A 726 -0.48 -28.19 -21.89
C ASP A 726 -0.55 -28.35 -23.41
N ALA A 727 -0.61 -29.60 -23.89
CA ALA A 727 -0.57 -29.92 -25.32
C ALA A 727 -1.74 -29.27 -26.10
N ASN A 728 -2.94 -29.28 -25.54
CA ASN A 728 -4.12 -28.72 -26.19
C ASN A 728 -4.03 -27.19 -26.30
N LEU A 729 -3.46 -26.54 -25.29
CA LEU A 729 -3.31 -25.10 -25.27
C LEU A 729 -2.17 -24.66 -26.23
N ILE A 730 -1.08 -25.40 -26.28
CA ILE A 730 0.04 -25.19 -27.22
C ILE A 730 -0.45 -25.40 -28.65
N GLU A 731 -1.21 -26.45 -28.92
CA GLU A 731 -1.74 -26.75 -30.24
C GLU A 731 -2.64 -25.62 -30.76
N ALA A 732 -3.58 -25.13 -29.92
CA ALA A 732 -4.49 -24.04 -30.30
C ALA A 732 -3.71 -22.76 -30.69
N PHE A 733 -2.68 -22.39 -29.95
CA PHE A 733 -1.85 -21.23 -30.29
C PHE A 733 -0.96 -21.46 -31.52
N SER A 734 -0.51 -22.68 -31.76
CA SER A 734 0.35 -23.01 -32.90
C SER A 734 -0.42 -22.99 -34.22
N HIS A 735 -1.70 -23.34 -34.24
CA HIS A 735 -2.56 -23.26 -35.41
C HIS A 735 -3.10 -21.84 -35.69
N GLY A 736 -2.90 -20.90 -34.79
CA GLY A 736 -3.43 -19.53 -34.92
C GLY A 736 -4.94 -19.43 -34.67
N ASP A 737 -5.51 -20.38 -33.96
CA ASP A 737 -6.93 -20.40 -33.64
C ASP A 737 -7.28 -19.29 -32.63
N ASP A 738 -8.51 -18.79 -32.71
CA ASP A 738 -9.06 -17.96 -31.62
C ASP A 738 -9.17 -18.79 -30.34
N ILE A 739 -8.25 -18.60 -29.41
CA ILE A 739 -8.17 -19.37 -28.18
C ILE A 739 -9.47 -19.37 -27.37
N HIS A 740 -10.25 -18.29 -27.42
CA HIS A 740 -11.54 -18.21 -26.72
C HIS A 740 -12.61 -19.03 -27.43
N ALA A 741 -12.61 -19.04 -28.76
CA ALA A 741 -13.49 -19.90 -29.56
C ALA A 741 -13.05 -21.37 -29.43
N ALA A 742 -11.75 -21.66 -29.49
CA ALA A 742 -11.22 -23.03 -29.30
C ALA A 742 -11.56 -23.59 -27.92
N THR A 743 -11.41 -22.78 -26.88
CA THR A 743 -11.82 -23.17 -25.51
C THR A 743 -13.33 -23.42 -25.42
N ALA A 744 -14.16 -22.54 -26.00
CA ALA A 744 -15.60 -22.71 -26.04
C ALA A 744 -16.01 -24.00 -26.78
N ALA A 745 -15.45 -24.23 -27.95
CA ALA A 745 -15.69 -25.42 -28.76
C ALA A 745 -15.44 -26.71 -27.94
N LYS A 746 -14.32 -26.77 -27.24
CA LYS A 746 -13.94 -27.92 -26.40
C LYS A 746 -14.83 -28.08 -25.16
N ILE A 747 -15.14 -26.97 -24.43
CA ILE A 747 -16.00 -27.01 -23.24
C ILE A 747 -17.47 -27.38 -23.60
N PHE A 748 -18.00 -26.81 -24.68
CA PHE A 748 -19.40 -27.04 -25.11
C PHE A 748 -19.57 -28.20 -26.10
N HIS A 749 -18.46 -28.93 -26.43
CA HIS A 749 -18.45 -30.09 -27.35
C HIS A 749 -19.04 -29.75 -28.73
N LYS A 750 -18.55 -28.65 -29.33
CA LYS A 750 -18.97 -28.17 -30.68
C LYS A 750 -17.76 -27.98 -31.57
N ASP A 751 -17.99 -27.84 -32.87
CA ASP A 751 -16.99 -27.35 -33.79
C ASP A 751 -16.74 -25.84 -33.59
N ILE A 752 -15.50 -25.36 -33.84
CA ILE A 752 -15.14 -23.95 -33.63
C ILE A 752 -16.06 -23.02 -34.45
N ALA A 753 -16.48 -23.44 -35.64
CA ALA A 753 -17.38 -22.67 -36.50
C ALA A 753 -18.78 -22.50 -35.93
N ASP A 754 -19.23 -23.40 -35.04
CA ASP A 754 -20.57 -23.41 -34.43
C ASP A 754 -20.61 -22.72 -33.06
N VAL A 755 -19.50 -22.17 -32.62
CA VAL A 755 -19.39 -21.43 -31.33
C VAL A 755 -20.11 -20.10 -31.45
N THR A 756 -21.10 -19.88 -30.60
CA THR A 756 -21.83 -18.62 -30.52
C THR A 756 -21.01 -17.50 -29.88
N ALA A 757 -21.34 -16.27 -30.19
CA ALA A 757 -20.70 -15.09 -29.58
C ALA A 757 -20.79 -15.09 -28.04
N ASP A 758 -21.90 -15.61 -27.48
CA ASP A 758 -22.09 -15.72 -26.02
C ASP A 758 -21.19 -16.80 -25.41
N GLU A 759 -21.10 -17.97 -26.03
CA GLU A 759 -20.16 -19.04 -25.58
C GLU A 759 -18.70 -18.60 -25.65
N ARG A 760 -18.33 -17.91 -26.74
CA ARG A 760 -17.00 -17.33 -26.87
C ARG A 760 -16.72 -16.30 -25.77
N ARG A 761 -17.70 -15.43 -25.45
CA ARG A 761 -17.59 -14.45 -24.37
C ARG A 761 -17.46 -15.14 -23.00
N LYS A 762 -18.25 -16.19 -22.75
CA LYS A 762 -18.17 -17.01 -21.52
C LYS A 762 -16.78 -17.65 -21.41
N ALA A 763 -16.28 -18.26 -22.46
CA ALA A 763 -14.95 -18.86 -22.50
C ALA A 763 -13.83 -17.81 -22.29
N LYS A 764 -13.96 -16.61 -22.89
CA LYS A 764 -13.02 -15.50 -22.64
C LYS A 764 -12.97 -15.13 -21.14
N THR A 765 -14.13 -15.00 -20.51
CA THR A 765 -14.21 -14.68 -19.08
C THR A 765 -13.65 -15.82 -18.22
N ALA A 766 -13.90 -17.07 -18.60
CA ALA A 766 -13.35 -18.24 -17.93
C ALA A 766 -11.82 -18.33 -18.10
N ASN A 767 -11.29 -18.18 -19.32
CA ASN A 767 -9.84 -18.23 -19.59
C ASN A 767 -9.06 -17.25 -18.71
N PHE A 768 -9.44 -15.98 -18.68
CA PHE A 768 -8.77 -15.00 -17.82
C PHE A 768 -9.08 -15.21 -16.33
N GLY A 769 -10.33 -15.50 -15.99
CA GLY A 769 -10.73 -15.71 -14.59
C GLY A 769 -9.98 -16.88 -13.94
N ILE A 770 -9.90 -18.01 -14.64
CA ILE A 770 -9.26 -19.23 -14.11
C ILE A 770 -7.75 -19.03 -13.93
N ILE A 771 -7.08 -18.39 -14.90
CA ILE A 771 -5.64 -18.05 -14.78
C ILE A 771 -5.37 -17.22 -13.52
N TYR A 772 -6.28 -16.29 -13.20
CA TYR A 772 -6.18 -15.48 -11.98
C TYR A 772 -6.75 -16.17 -10.72
N GLY A 773 -7.04 -17.47 -10.79
CA GLY A 773 -7.51 -18.25 -9.64
C GLY A 773 -8.90 -17.86 -9.13
N ILE A 774 -9.82 -17.51 -10.05
CA ILE A 774 -11.20 -17.15 -9.69
C ILE A 774 -11.93 -18.36 -9.10
N SER A 775 -12.69 -18.16 -8.03
CA SER A 775 -13.57 -19.18 -7.48
C SER A 775 -14.86 -19.32 -8.31
N ALA A 776 -15.56 -20.47 -8.20
CA ALA A 776 -16.86 -20.66 -8.83
C ALA A 776 -17.89 -19.59 -8.41
N PHE A 777 -17.79 -19.07 -7.19
CA PHE A 777 -18.61 -17.95 -6.72
C PHE A 777 -18.28 -16.64 -7.47
N GLY A 778 -17.02 -16.28 -7.54
CA GLY A 778 -16.58 -15.06 -8.24
C GLY A 778 -16.86 -15.12 -9.76
N LEU A 779 -16.71 -16.30 -10.38
CA LEU A 779 -17.03 -16.48 -11.79
C LEU A 779 -18.55 -16.37 -12.05
N ALA A 780 -19.38 -16.95 -11.18
CA ALA A 780 -20.83 -16.86 -11.26
C ALA A 780 -21.33 -15.41 -11.19
N GLU A 781 -20.79 -14.64 -10.24
CA GLU A 781 -21.12 -13.22 -10.06
C GLU A 781 -20.70 -12.39 -11.28
N ARG A 782 -19.49 -12.61 -11.79
CA ARG A 782 -18.92 -11.86 -12.93
C ARG A 782 -19.66 -12.13 -14.25
N MET A 783 -20.17 -13.34 -14.42
CA MET A 783 -20.86 -13.77 -15.64
C MET A 783 -22.38 -13.64 -15.55
N GLY A 784 -22.95 -13.40 -14.36
CA GLY A 784 -24.39 -13.38 -14.13
C GLY A 784 -25.05 -14.76 -14.31
N VAL A 785 -24.31 -15.87 -14.04
CA VAL A 785 -24.78 -17.24 -14.17
C VAL A 785 -24.94 -17.93 -12.82
N SER A 786 -25.54 -19.12 -12.78
CA SER A 786 -25.64 -19.90 -11.55
C SER A 786 -24.25 -20.39 -11.08
N ARG A 787 -24.09 -20.62 -9.78
CA ARG A 787 -22.85 -21.16 -9.19
C ARG A 787 -22.53 -22.56 -9.73
N THR A 788 -23.56 -23.34 -10.07
CA THR A 788 -23.41 -24.67 -10.66
C THR A 788 -22.84 -24.55 -12.07
N GLU A 789 -23.39 -23.68 -12.91
CA GLU A 789 -22.91 -23.42 -14.27
C GLU A 789 -21.46 -22.89 -14.27
N ALA A 790 -21.13 -21.96 -13.36
CA ALA A 790 -19.76 -21.48 -13.21
C ALA A 790 -18.79 -22.60 -12.82
N LYS A 791 -19.21 -23.53 -11.95
CA LYS A 791 -18.42 -24.70 -11.58
C LYS A 791 -18.23 -25.65 -12.75
N GLU A 792 -19.28 -25.93 -13.51
CA GLU A 792 -19.21 -26.78 -14.71
C GLU A 792 -18.24 -26.21 -15.76
N LEU A 793 -18.25 -24.87 -15.94
CA LEU A 793 -17.29 -24.19 -16.81
C LEU A 793 -15.84 -24.35 -16.32
N ILE A 794 -15.58 -24.21 -15.02
CA ILE A 794 -14.24 -24.41 -14.44
C ILE A 794 -13.79 -25.86 -14.57
N ASP A 795 -14.67 -26.81 -14.25
CA ASP A 795 -14.38 -28.23 -14.36
C ASP A 795 -14.13 -28.65 -15.82
N GLY A 796 -14.93 -28.15 -16.77
CA GLY A 796 -14.76 -28.33 -18.19
C GLY A 796 -13.45 -27.74 -18.72
N TYR A 797 -13.07 -26.56 -18.26
CA TYR A 797 -11.80 -25.94 -18.58
C TYR A 797 -10.61 -26.81 -18.16
N PHE A 798 -10.61 -27.28 -16.93
CA PHE A 798 -9.54 -28.14 -16.44
C PHE A 798 -9.55 -29.56 -16.99
N ALA A 799 -10.68 -30.04 -17.45
CA ALA A 799 -10.75 -31.29 -18.22
C ALA A 799 -10.13 -31.11 -19.61
N THR A 800 -10.32 -29.94 -20.23
CA THR A 800 -9.75 -29.57 -21.52
C THR A 800 -8.25 -29.30 -21.44
N TYR A 801 -7.80 -28.63 -20.35
CA TYR A 801 -6.42 -28.18 -20.12
C TYR A 801 -5.87 -28.74 -18.80
N PRO A 802 -5.61 -30.06 -18.72
CA PRO A 802 -5.15 -30.69 -17.46
C PRO A 802 -3.75 -30.19 -17.02
N GLY A 803 -2.88 -29.81 -17.97
CA GLY A 803 -1.57 -29.24 -17.70
C GLY A 803 -1.65 -27.92 -16.95
N VAL A 804 -2.65 -27.10 -17.23
CA VAL A 804 -2.88 -25.85 -16.49
C VAL A 804 -3.19 -26.13 -15.03
N ARG A 805 -4.04 -27.11 -14.72
CA ARG A 805 -4.33 -27.51 -13.32
C ARG A 805 -3.07 -28.01 -12.61
N GLN A 806 -2.24 -28.82 -13.28
CA GLN A 806 -0.99 -29.32 -12.72
C GLN A 806 -0.02 -28.18 -12.42
N TYR A 807 0.13 -27.24 -13.35
CA TYR A 807 0.95 -26.04 -13.16
C TYR A 807 0.50 -25.24 -11.95
N MET A 808 -0.81 -24.95 -11.82
CA MET A 808 -1.34 -24.17 -10.69
C MET A 808 -1.05 -24.86 -9.35
N THR A 809 -1.25 -26.18 -9.27
CA THR A 809 -0.96 -26.94 -8.05
C THR A 809 0.53 -26.91 -7.73
N HIS A 810 1.38 -27.19 -8.71
CA HIS A 810 2.85 -27.18 -8.55
C HIS A 810 3.40 -25.80 -8.17
N SER A 811 2.85 -24.72 -8.73
CA SER A 811 3.25 -23.34 -8.37
C SER A 811 2.98 -23.04 -6.91
N ILE A 812 1.82 -23.46 -6.37
CA ILE A 812 1.49 -23.29 -4.96
C ILE A 812 2.42 -24.13 -4.07
N GLU A 813 2.66 -25.41 -4.42
CA GLU A 813 3.53 -26.30 -3.66
C GLU A 813 4.96 -25.79 -3.63
N THR A 814 5.51 -25.38 -4.77
CA THR A 814 6.84 -24.79 -4.87
C THR A 814 6.96 -23.49 -4.08
N ALA A 815 5.93 -22.64 -4.13
CA ALA A 815 5.91 -21.40 -3.34
C ALA A 815 5.87 -21.68 -1.83
N ARG A 816 5.18 -22.73 -1.38
CA ARG A 816 5.18 -23.15 0.03
C ARG A 816 6.52 -23.64 0.53
N GLU A 817 7.29 -24.29 -0.34
CA GLU A 817 8.63 -24.78 -0.01
C GLU A 817 9.67 -23.66 -0.01
N LYS A 818 9.63 -22.77 -1.02
CA LYS A 818 10.65 -21.75 -1.26
C LYS A 818 10.36 -20.41 -0.60
N GLY A 819 9.09 -20.12 -0.28
CA GLY A 819 8.65 -18.79 0.18
C GLY A 819 8.49 -17.75 -0.93
N TYR A 820 8.79 -18.09 -2.19
CA TYR A 820 8.68 -17.21 -3.35
C TYR A 820 8.34 -18.00 -4.63
N THR A 821 8.00 -17.26 -5.67
CA THR A 821 7.84 -17.78 -7.05
C THR A 821 8.75 -17.00 -8.00
N GLU A 822 9.04 -17.57 -9.16
CA GLU A 822 9.97 -16.99 -10.14
C GLU A 822 9.34 -16.83 -11.52
N THR A 823 9.72 -15.76 -12.22
CA THR A 823 9.41 -15.57 -13.66
C THR A 823 10.33 -16.43 -14.53
N LEU A 824 10.07 -16.45 -15.85
CA LEU A 824 10.96 -17.07 -16.85
C LEU A 824 12.37 -16.48 -16.83
N CYS A 825 12.51 -15.20 -16.47
CA CYS A 825 13.79 -14.50 -16.35
C CYS A 825 14.35 -14.51 -14.91
N LYS A 826 13.84 -15.38 -14.02
CA LYS A 826 14.30 -15.58 -12.65
C LYS A 826 14.03 -14.41 -11.70
N ARG A 827 13.10 -13.52 -12.04
CA ARG A 827 12.61 -12.51 -11.10
C ARG A 827 11.83 -13.20 -9.98
N ARG A 828 12.15 -12.89 -8.73
CA ARG A 828 11.46 -13.47 -7.57
C ARG A 828 10.31 -12.59 -7.10
N CYS A 829 9.20 -13.21 -6.72
CA CYS A 829 8.09 -12.61 -6.03
C CYS A 829 7.90 -13.36 -4.71
N TYR A 830 8.22 -12.71 -3.61
CA TYR A 830 8.15 -13.31 -2.27
C TYR A 830 6.70 -13.38 -1.78
N LEU A 831 6.37 -14.49 -1.11
CA LEU A 831 5.01 -14.81 -0.66
C LEU A 831 5.01 -15.21 0.82
N PRO A 832 5.26 -14.26 1.74
CA PRO A 832 5.39 -14.56 3.17
C PRO A 832 4.14 -15.21 3.76
N ASP A 833 2.97 -14.93 3.18
CA ASP A 833 1.68 -15.43 3.64
C ASP A 833 1.24 -16.76 3.03
N ILE A 834 2.09 -17.42 2.22
CA ILE A 834 1.72 -18.64 1.48
C ILE A 834 1.37 -19.82 2.40
N ASN A 835 1.95 -19.84 3.61
CA ASN A 835 1.70 -20.84 4.64
C ASN A 835 0.82 -20.32 5.79
N SER A 836 0.15 -19.16 5.60
CA SER A 836 -0.71 -18.57 6.61
C SER A 836 -1.85 -19.49 7.01
N HIS A 837 -2.14 -19.61 8.29
CA HIS A 837 -3.29 -20.37 8.80
C HIS A 837 -4.63 -19.71 8.43
N ASN A 838 -4.65 -18.41 8.22
CA ASN A 838 -5.84 -17.69 7.74
C ASN A 838 -6.12 -18.05 6.27
N ALA A 839 -7.23 -18.74 6.00
CA ALA A 839 -7.60 -19.19 4.67
C ALA A 839 -7.78 -18.07 3.64
N VAL A 840 -8.21 -16.86 4.07
CA VAL A 840 -8.39 -15.70 3.17
C VAL A 840 -7.03 -15.13 2.75
N VAL A 841 -6.13 -14.95 3.71
CA VAL A 841 -4.76 -14.46 3.49
C VAL A 841 -3.97 -15.46 2.67
N ARG A 842 -4.01 -16.74 3.06
CA ARG A 842 -3.38 -17.83 2.31
C ARG A 842 -3.91 -17.93 0.89
N GLY A 843 -5.23 -17.88 0.70
CA GLY A 843 -5.85 -17.92 -0.64
C GLY A 843 -5.45 -16.73 -1.52
N TYR A 844 -5.14 -15.57 -0.95
CA TYR A 844 -4.57 -14.45 -1.69
C TYR A 844 -3.13 -14.75 -2.13
N ALA A 845 -2.29 -15.26 -1.22
CA ALA A 845 -0.92 -15.67 -1.52
C ALA A 845 -0.87 -16.82 -2.55
N GLU A 846 -1.77 -17.81 -2.46
CA GLU A 846 -1.90 -18.91 -3.45
C GLU A 846 -2.24 -18.39 -4.85
N ARG A 847 -3.14 -17.39 -4.96
CA ARG A 847 -3.42 -16.75 -6.24
C ARG A 847 -2.19 -16.00 -6.79
N ASN A 848 -1.45 -15.32 -5.94
CA ASN A 848 -0.21 -14.65 -6.34
C ASN A 848 0.87 -15.66 -6.76
N ALA A 849 0.94 -16.85 -6.13
CA ALA A 849 1.85 -17.92 -6.52
C ALA A 849 1.63 -18.38 -7.97
N ILE A 850 0.39 -18.34 -8.44
CA ILE A 850 0.03 -18.69 -9.82
C ILE A 850 0.27 -17.51 -10.77
N ASN A 851 -0.13 -16.31 -10.38
CA ASN A 851 -0.21 -15.15 -11.25
C ASN A 851 1.12 -14.43 -11.43
N ALA A 852 1.94 -14.34 -10.38
CA ALA A 852 3.17 -13.56 -10.42
C ALA A 852 4.18 -14.09 -11.45
N PRO A 853 4.38 -15.41 -11.64
CA PRO A 853 5.22 -15.94 -12.72
C PRO A 853 4.74 -15.51 -14.11
N ILE A 854 3.43 -15.48 -14.34
CA ILE A 854 2.84 -15.15 -15.64
C ILE A 854 2.96 -13.65 -15.92
N GLN A 855 2.46 -12.83 -15.01
CA GLN A 855 2.48 -11.37 -15.15
C GLN A 855 3.91 -10.81 -15.16
N GLY A 856 4.77 -11.36 -14.31
CA GLY A 856 6.17 -10.96 -14.25
C GLY A 856 6.94 -11.37 -15.50
N SER A 857 6.70 -12.56 -16.06
CA SER A 857 7.31 -12.97 -17.32
C SER A 857 6.83 -12.11 -18.49
N ALA A 858 5.55 -11.72 -18.53
CA ALA A 858 5.05 -10.76 -19.52
C ALA A 858 5.77 -9.41 -19.40
N ALA A 859 5.97 -8.92 -18.17
CA ALA A 859 6.72 -7.70 -17.91
C ALA A 859 8.19 -7.81 -18.33
N ASP A 860 8.85 -8.93 -18.07
CA ASP A 860 10.24 -9.16 -18.49
C ASP A 860 10.36 -9.21 -20.02
N ILE A 861 9.40 -9.87 -20.71
CA ILE A 861 9.39 -9.98 -22.18
C ILE A 861 9.21 -8.60 -22.84
N ILE A 862 8.28 -7.76 -22.38
CA ILE A 862 8.11 -6.44 -22.97
C ILE A 862 9.31 -5.54 -22.70
N LYS A 863 9.95 -5.65 -21.52
CA LYS A 863 11.21 -4.95 -21.23
C LYS A 863 12.32 -5.31 -22.20
N LEU A 864 12.47 -6.61 -22.50
CA LEU A 864 13.42 -7.08 -23.50
C LEU A 864 13.12 -6.53 -24.90
N ALA A 865 11.84 -6.50 -25.30
CA ALA A 865 11.41 -5.89 -26.55
C ALA A 865 11.76 -4.39 -26.59
N MET A 866 11.45 -3.63 -25.54
CA MET A 866 11.76 -2.19 -25.42
C MET A 866 13.26 -1.92 -25.59
N ILE A 867 14.11 -2.71 -24.93
CA ILE A 867 15.57 -2.59 -25.02
C ILE A 867 16.03 -2.79 -26.48
N ARG A 868 15.59 -3.87 -27.12
CA ARG A 868 15.99 -4.20 -28.50
C ARG A 868 15.47 -3.18 -29.51
N ILE A 869 14.23 -2.76 -29.38
CA ILE A 869 13.62 -1.73 -30.23
C ILE A 869 14.43 -0.44 -30.14
N GLN A 870 14.72 0.05 -28.94
CA GLN A 870 15.47 1.27 -28.74
C GLN A 870 16.88 1.17 -29.33
N GLN A 871 17.57 0.05 -29.10
CA GLN A 871 18.89 -0.20 -29.72
C GLN A 871 18.84 -0.17 -31.24
N ARG A 872 17.81 -0.77 -31.83
CA ARG A 872 17.64 -0.79 -33.30
C ARG A 872 17.29 0.61 -33.83
N LEU A 873 16.44 1.37 -33.16
CA LEU A 873 16.15 2.76 -33.54
C LEU A 873 17.42 3.61 -33.58
N GLU A 874 18.30 3.44 -32.60
CA GLU A 874 19.58 4.15 -32.53
C GLU A 874 20.56 3.68 -33.62
N GLN A 875 20.75 2.36 -33.78
CA GLN A 875 21.64 1.77 -34.79
C GLN A 875 21.26 2.15 -36.23
N GLU A 876 19.94 2.21 -36.48
CA GLU A 876 19.41 2.54 -37.81
C GLU A 876 19.18 4.05 -38.00
N ASN A 877 19.55 4.88 -36.99
CA ASN A 877 19.39 6.33 -37.00
C ASN A 877 17.95 6.74 -37.33
N MET A 878 16.95 6.05 -36.80
CA MET A 878 15.55 6.38 -37.03
C MET A 878 15.13 7.57 -36.15
N ARG A 879 14.23 8.39 -36.71
CA ARG A 879 13.64 9.56 -36.01
C ARG A 879 12.42 9.20 -35.20
N SER A 880 11.83 8.04 -35.46
CA SER A 880 10.70 7.49 -34.70
C SER A 880 11.03 7.39 -33.22
N LYS A 881 10.06 7.72 -32.34
CA LYS A 881 10.26 7.82 -30.90
C LYS A 881 9.31 6.89 -30.18
N MET A 882 9.81 6.03 -29.28
CA MET A 882 8.98 5.34 -28.29
C MET A 882 8.55 6.37 -27.24
N ILE A 883 7.24 6.49 -26.96
CA ILE A 883 6.68 7.56 -26.11
C ILE A 883 5.94 7.04 -24.88
N LEU A 884 5.24 5.91 -25.00
CA LEU A 884 4.48 5.31 -23.89
C LEU A 884 4.62 3.79 -23.87
N GLN A 885 4.53 3.24 -22.65
CA GLN A 885 4.34 1.81 -22.40
C GLN A 885 3.14 1.66 -21.46
N VAL A 886 2.14 0.88 -21.88
CA VAL A 886 0.91 0.66 -21.11
C VAL A 886 0.57 -0.83 -21.09
N HIS A 887 0.82 -1.50 -19.98
CA HIS A 887 0.66 -2.96 -19.78
C HIS A 887 1.52 -3.79 -20.75
N ASP A 888 0.95 -4.27 -21.85
CA ASP A 888 1.58 -5.05 -22.92
C ASP A 888 1.67 -4.30 -24.26
N GLU A 889 1.37 -2.99 -24.24
CA GLU A 889 1.32 -2.09 -25.38
C GLU A 889 2.51 -1.11 -25.39
N LEU A 890 3.09 -0.87 -26.57
CA LEU A 890 4.11 0.14 -26.85
C LEU A 890 3.59 1.17 -27.86
N ASN A 891 3.77 2.44 -27.56
CA ASN A 891 3.28 3.54 -28.38
C ASN A 891 4.43 4.41 -28.90
N PHE A 892 4.29 4.88 -30.15
CA PHE A 892 5.33 5.62 -30.85
C PHE A 892 4.77 6.85 -31.56
N SER A 893 5.61 7.89 -31.69
CA SER A 893 5.44 9.00 -32.62
C SER A 893 6.38 8.77 -33.81
N VAL A 894 5.84 8.78 -35.00
CA VAL A 894 6.51 8.20 -36.21
C VAL A 894 6.41 9.12 -37.41
N PRO A 895 7.53 9.57 -37.95
CA PRO A 895 7.53 10.23 -39.25
C PRO A 895 6.95 9.35 -40.36
N ALA A 896 6.15 9.93 -41.25
CA ALA A 896 5.41 9.19 -42.27
C ALA A 896 6.28 8.34 -43.22
N ASP A 897 7.51 8.79 -43.47
CA ASP A 897 8.51 8.11 -44.31
C ASP A 897 9.17 6.89 -43.60
N GLU A 898 9.01 6.74 -42.29
CA GLU A 898 9.53 5.60 -41.52
C GLU A 898 8.46 4.54 -41.21
N LYS A 899 7.23 4.73 -41.65
CA LYS A 899 6.05 3.94 -41.30
C LYS A 899 6.26 2.43 -41.44
N GLU A 900 6.52 1.95 -42.65
CA GLU A 900 6.66 0.50 -42.94
C GLU A 900 7.89 -0.08 -42.24
N ARG A 901 8.98 0.71 -42.20
CA ARG A 901 10.24 0.28 -41.58
C ARG A 901 10.09 0.12 -40.09
N LEU A 902 9.45 1.09 -39.40
CA LEU A 902 9.20 1.01 -37.95
C LEU A 902 8.29 -0.17 -37.63
N GLN A 903 7.18 -0.33 -38.34
CA GLN A 903 6.26 -1.44 -38.13
C GLN A 903 6.99 -2.78 -38.21
N ALA A 904 7.77 -3.02 -39.25
CA ALA A 904 8.52 -4.26 -39.41
C ALA A 904 9.55 -4.47 -38.29
N LEU A 905 10.21 -3.40 -37.87
CA LEU A 905 11.18 -3.44 -36.76
C LEU A 905 10.49 -3.79 -35.43
N VAL A 906 9.45 -3.03 -35.03
CA VAL A 906 8.79 -3.17 -33.75
C VAL A 906 8.12 -4.53 -33.63
N ILE A 907 7.30 -4.94 -34.60
CA ILE A 907 6.65 -6.24 -34.60
C ILE A 907 7.70 -7.35 -34.53
N GLY A 908 8.72 -7.27 -35.36
CA GLY A 908 9.77 -8.31 -35.38
C GLY A 908 10.56 -8.40 -34.09
N GLU A 909 10.85 -7.30 -33.37
CA GLU A 909 11.54 -7.36 -32.08
C GLU A 909 10.61 -7.79 -30.95
N MET A 910 9.33 -7.41 -30.96
CA MET A 910 8.35 -7.91 -30.00
C MET A 910 8.16 -9.43 -30.13
N GLU A 911 7.96 -9.95 -31.34
CA GLU A 911 7.74 -11.39 -31.56
C GLU A 911 8.98 -12.25 -31.27
N ARG A 912 10.19 -11.68 -31.39
CA ARG A 912 11.48 -12.36 -31.08
C ARG A 912 12.02 -12.02 -29.69
N ALA A 913 11.31 -11.26 -28.89
CA ALA A 913 11.81 -10.82 -27.59
C ALA A 913 12.17 -11.98 -26.67
N PHE A 914 11.40 -13.07 -26.73
CA PHE A 914 11.63 -14.29 -25.94
C PHE A 914 11.16 -15.53 -26.71
N THR A 915 11.77 -16.70 -26.43
CA THR A 915 11.36 -17.95 -27.05
C THR A 915 10.46 -18.76 -26.12
N LEU A 916 9.18 -18.86 -26.50
CA LEU A 916 8.20 -19.72 -25.82
C LEU A 916 7.95 -21.02 -26.64
N SER A 917 7.22 -21.96 -26.07
CA SER A 917 6.72 -23.16 -26.79
C SER A 917 5.59 -22.83 -27.79
N VAL A 918 5.11 -21.60 -27.78
CA VAL A 918 4.13 -21.04 -28.72
C VAL A 918 4.66 -19.71 -29.28
N PRO A 919 4.28 -19.31 -30.50
CA PRO A 919 4.74 -18.03 -31.03
C PRO A 919 4.26 -16.85 -30.21
N LEU A 920 5.10 -15.84 -29.98
CA LEU A 920 4.66 -14.52 -29.58
C LEU A 920 4.11 -13.82 -30.83
N ILE A 921 2.98 -13.12 -30.68
CA ILE A 921 2.33 -12.35 -31.74
C ILE A 921 2.07 -10.95 -31.21
N ALA A 922 2.40 -9.95 -32.02
CA ALA A 922 2.12 -8.56 -31.74
C ALA A 922 1.16 -8.00 -32.81
N ASP A 923 0.03 -7.48 -32.36
CA ASP A 923 -0.92 -6.74 -33.19
C ASP A 923 -0.51 -5.25 -33.24
N CYS A 924 -0.85 -4.53 -34.31
CA CYS A 924 -0.50 -3.12 -34.41
C CYS A 924 -1.56 -2.31 -35.15
N GLY A 925 -1.61 -1.02 -34.84
CA GLY A 925 -2.48 -0.07 -35.52
C GLY A 925 -1.83 1.30 -35.71
N TRP A 926 -2.44 2.08 -36.60
CA TRP A 926 -2.00 3.42 -36.98
C TRP A 926 -3.15 4.41 -36.88
N GLY A 927 -2.88 5.60 -36.44
CA GLY A 927 -3.89 6.65 -36.34
C GLY A 927 -3.30 8.05 -36.25
N SER A 928 -4.17 9.02 -36.16
CA SER A 928 -3.83 10.41 -35.84
C SER A 928 -3.75 10.64 -34.31
N ASN A 929 -4.16 9.66 -33.52
CA ASN A 929 -4.18 9.68 -32.07
C ASN A 929 -4.15 8.24 -31.52
N TRP A 930 -4.00 8.12 -30.21
CA TRP A 930 -3.90 6.81 -29.55
C TRP A 930 -5.17 5.95 -29.73
N LEU A 931 -6.38 6.57 -29.69
CA LEU A 931 -7.62 5.79 -29.84
C LEU A 931 -7.77 5.16 -31.23
N GLU A 932 -7.35 5.86 -32.27
CA GLU A 932 -7.41 5.33 -33.66
C GLU A 932 -6.36 4.26 -33.92
N ALA A 933 -5.22 4.34 -33.23
CA ALA A 933 -4.12 3.40 -33.38
C ALA A 933 -4.28 2.11 -32.57
N HIS A 934 -5.24 2.03 -31.61
CA HIS A 934 -5.44 0.90 -30.68
C HIS A 934 -6.54 -0.10 -31.08
#